data_6b67cec610bd762e494a388e6b39bfe2
#
_entry.id   6b67cec610bd762e494a388e6b39bfe2
#
_cell.length_a   1.000
_cell.length_b   1.000
_cell.length_c   1.000
_cell.angle_alpha   90.00
_cell.angle_beta   90.00
_cell.angle_gamma   90.00
#
_symmetry.space_group_name_H-M   'P 1'
#
loop_
_entity.id
_entity.type
_entity.pdbx_description
1 polymer ?
#
loop_
_entity_poly.entity_id
_entity_poly.type
_entity_poly.pdbx_seq_one_letter_code
_entity_poly.pdbx_strand_id
1 'polypeptide(L)'
;MISTFNIRYRHSLMTPLASMTVSIALLSAAAGNVHAMSKKPAPPAPPSAAQISAATNSVHDLAQGCYAIQSPANGKYMNRFDQGGLVDNGLSYQFKATSAASAARFYFKPTSYFHYMLTDQDGRYLASHLPNEVSAGRYAGKFAQWRVGGHFQNDGSYRYSFHGIGLNKVLRHNYGGIGWYANGGAYVLDILNPTNANSETGFNLVAQNDCKPFPEADLNVDESVSQTSDVNLPVRGAIDPHTHITSYEFMGGKFLHGEPFSPWGIETALRDSKEIHGPSGALDLIGNLMGFNDVNHRYDTRGYPDFPEWPARQSLSHMQYYYKWVERAHKGGLKMMVSLLVENEVLCNVQKTINPASWINPNNCQTSKSIDLQIQRLNEMEAYIDAQQGGPGEGFFRLVSTPAEARQVIADGKMAILMGIEASELFDCGIRDHCTKETIEAQLQKVYNAGVRTLYPTHRFDNQFGGARQEDGFINVGQWLATGRFFETETCDAETRGRYFKSGFPLIGDVPVIKDILNLIGLNPVYDESQPLCNQYGLSDLGVYLVNRMIDMGMIIEMDHMSTKTANAVMEIVQARNYSGVISGHSWLNSAADGSPHAVHQGIATQGGILAPYNSPSTSLKGGIDRYLALYENTAYLKAVPFSTDMGGIGNQAPARSDAATNPLLYPFITEEGIEIDKQVTGNRTFDLNNEGLAHYGLVADHIQD
;
A
#
# COMPACT_ATOMS: atom_id res chain seq x y z
N MET A 1 -37.47 -17.06 -38.72
CA MET A 1 -37.95 -15.99 -37.80
C MET A 1 -37.08 -16.08 -36.58
N ILE A 2 -35.99 -15.27 -36.58
CA ILE A 2 -35.03 -15.21 -35.50
C ILE A 2 -35.26 -13.86 -34.82
N SER A 3 -35.75 -13.88 -33.61
CA SER A 3 -36.01 -12.73 -32.78
C SER A 3 -34.72 -12.43 -31.99
N THR A 4 -34.15 -11.31 -32.28
CA THR A 4 -33.00 -10.69 -31.60
C THR A 4 -33.34 -10.42 -30.14
N PHE A 5 -32.63 -11.05 -29.21
CA PHE A 5 -32.63 -10.66 -27.80
C PHE A 5 -31.68 -9.49 -27.57
N ASN A 6 -32.25 -8.30 -27.45
CA ASN A 6 -31.58 -7.12 -26.92
C ASN A 6 -31.67 -7.16 -25.38
N ILE A 7 -30.60 -7.52 -24.71
CA ILE A 7 -30.51 -7.39 -23.26
C ILE A 7 -29.98 -6.01 -22.94
N ARG A 8 -30.88 -5.07 -22.67
CA ARG A 8 -30.55 -3.81 -21.99
C ARG A 8 -30.45 -4.09 -20.50
N TYR A 9 -29.26 -4.02 -19.95
CA TYR A 9 -29.09 -3.87 -18.50
C TYR A 9 -29.48 -2.43 -18.11
N ARG A 10 -30.71 -2.29 -17.59
CA ARG A 10 -31.09 -1.13 -16.78
C ARG A 10 -30.77 -1.42 -15.33
N HIS A 11 -30.13 -0.46 -14.66
CA HIS A 11 -30.14 -0.39 -13.21
C HIS A 11 -31.57 -0.51 -12.68
N SER A 12 -31.75 -1.42 -11.72
CA SER A 12 -32.88 -1.71 -10.85
C SER A 12 -33.64 -2.98 -11.20
N LEU A 13 -33.87 -3.70 -10.09
CA LEU A 13 -34.68 -4.90 -9.92
C LEU A 13 -33.88 -6.20 -9.74
N MET A 14 -33.23 -6.31 -8.59
CA MET A 14 -33.25 -7.56 -7.85
C MET A 14 -34.37 -7.45 -6.80
N THR A 15 -35.54 -7.94 -7.12
CA THR A 15 -36.55 -8.34 -6.15
C THR A 15 -36.13 -9.65 -5.50
N PRO A 16 -36.45 -9.87 -4.21
CA PRO A 16 -35.88 -10.96 -3.45
C PRO A 16 -36.59 -12.28 -3.81
N LEU A 17 -35.79 -13.29 -4.09
CA LEU A 17 -36.26 -14.67 -4.05
C LEU A 17 -36.49 -15.09 -2.59
N ALA A 18 -37.70 -15.47 -2.37
CA ALA A 18 -38.28 -16.32 -1.33
C ALA A 18 -37.50 -16.56 -0.05
N SER A 19 -38.09 -16.04 1.00
CA SER A 19 -37.97 -16.45 2.38
C SER A 19 -37.63 -17.95 2.58
N MET A 20 -36.39 -18.22 2.97
CA MET A 20 -36.08 -19.30 3.86
C MET A 20 -35.90 -18.67 5.25
N THR A 21 -36.98 -18.69 6.02
CA THR A 21 -36.97 -18.52 7.47
C THR A 21 -36.18 -19.68 8.07
N VAL A 22 -34.88 -19.52 8.24
CA VAL A 22 -34.13 -20.30 9.21
C VAL A 22 -34.16 -19.54 10.52
N SER A 23 -34.90 -20.11 11.46
CA SER A 23 -34.99 -19.69 12.83
C SER A 23 -33.58 -19.58 13.42
N ILE A 24 -33.06 -18.34 13.60
CA ILE A 24 -31.92 -18.05 14.46
C ILE A 24 -32.48 -17.96 15.87
N ALA A 25 -32.60 -19.10 16.51
CA ALA A 25 -32.77 -19.18 17.95
C ALA A 25 -31.43 -19.55 18.56
N LEU A 26 -30.90 -18.64 19.40
CA LEU A 26 -29.96 -18.89 20.49
C LEU A 26 -28.55 -19.41 20.13
N LEU A 27 -27.65 -18.49 19.88
CA LEU A 27 -26.26 -18.60 20.30
C LEU A 27 -25.84 -17.28 20.96
N SER A 28 -26.46 -17.01 22.10
CA SER A 28 -25.94 -16.10 23.10
C SER A 28 -25.14 -16.92 24.10
N ALA A 29 -23.86 -17.13 23.86
CA ALA A 29 -22.82 -17.41 24.85
C ALA A 29 -21.54 -17.94 24.16
N ALA A 30 -20.88 -17.09 23.43
CA ALA A 30 -19.43 -17.10 23.25
C ALA A 30 -19.07 -15.73 22.68
N ALA A 31 -19.13 -14.69 23.51
CA ALA A 31 -18.48 -13.42 23.22
C ALA A 31 -16.96 -13.60 23.33
N GLY A 32 -16.39 -14.42 22.47
CA GLY A 32 -15.03 -14.23 22.02
C GLY A 32 -15.03 -12.91 21.27
N ASN A 33 -14.18 -11.98 21.70
CA ASN A 33 -14.01 -10.66 21.14
C ASN A 33 -13.92 -10.72 19.61
N VAL A 34 -15.05 -10.59 18.93
CA VAL A 34 -15.09 -10.16 17.54
C VAL A 34 -14.57 -8.72 17.62
N HIS A 35 -13.29 -8.52 17.34
CA HIS A 35 -12.79 -7.21 16.98
C HIS A 35 -13.67 -6.78 15.81
N ALA A 36 -14.62 -5.88 16.09
CA ALA A 36 -15.35 -5.22 15.04
C ALA A 36 -14.30 -4.73 14.07
N MET A 37 -14.37 -5.19 12.81
CA MET A 37 -13.58 -4.63 11.73
C MET A 37 -13.89 -3.12 11.76
N SER A 38 -13.05 -2.35 12.44
CA SER A 38 -13.22 -0.91 12.52
C SER A 38 -13.13 -0.42 11.09
N LYS A 39 -14.13 0.33 10.63
CA LYS A 39 -13.91 1.22 9.47
C LYS A 39 -12.54 1.83 9.69
N LYS A 40 -11.64 1.70 8.68
CA LYS A 40 -10.34 2.38 8.73
C LYS A 40 -10.61 3.81 9.22
N PRO A 41 -9.93 4.27 10.26
CA PRO A 41 -10.18 5.61 10.78
C PRO A 41 -10.00 6.61 9.63
N ALA A 42 -10.95 7.53 9.49
CA ALA A 42 -10.73 8.67 8.63
C ALA A 42 -9.47 9.39 9.13
N PRO A 43 -8.58 9.87 8.24
CA PRO A 43 -7.40 10.59 8.67
C PRO A 43 -7.85 11.76 9.53
N PRO A 44 -7.11 12.08 10.58
CA PRO A 44 -7.31 13.34 11.28
C PRO A 44 -7.12 14.46 10.25
N ALA A 45 -8.00 15.43 10.27
CA ALA A 45 -7.85 16.61 9.41
C ALA A 45 -6.46 17.22 9.65
N PRO A 46 -5.71 17.56 8.58
CA PRO A 46 -4.41 18.19 8.72
C PRO A 46 -4.54 19.43 9.63
N PRO A 47 -3.56 19.67 10.50
CA PRO A 47 -3.63 20.81 11.41
C PRO A 47 -3.72 22.10 10.60
N SER A 48 -4.56 23.04 11.03
CA SER A 48 -4.63 24.37 10.40
C SER A 48 -3.29 25.11 10.58
N ALA A 49 -2.95 25.98 9.64
CA ALA A 49 -1.72 26.77 9.71
C ALA A 49 -1.55 27.53 11.05
N ALA A 50 -2.66 27.90 11.72
CA ALA A 50 -2.63 28.52 13.05
C ALA A 50 -2.26 27.52 14.18
N GLN A 51 -2.47 26.20 13.98
CA GLN A 51 -2.07 25.16 14.93
C GLN A 51 -0.59 24.78 14.77
N ILE A 52 0.04 25.19 13.67
CA ILE A 52 1.43 24.89 13.31
C ILE A 52 2.42 25.91 13.94
N SER A 53 1.98 27.06 14.47
CA SER A 53 2.89 28.08 14.97
C SER A 53 3.38 27.82 16.41
N ALA A 54 4.64 28.03 16.66
CA ALA A 54 5.42 28.21 17.92
C ALA A 54 5.31 27.12 19.02
N ALA A 55 4.21 26.38 19.17
CA ALA A 55 4.06 25.31 20.17
C ALA A 55 4.19 23.91 19.57
N THR A 56 4.37 23.79 18.27
CA THR A 56 4.25 22.55 17.52
C THR A 56 5.46 21.65 17.68
N ASN A 57 6.66 22.18 17.66
CA ASN A 57 7.87 21.37 17.73
C ASN A 57 7.92 20.54 19.03
N SER A 58 7.59 21.13 20.16
CA SER A 58 7.64 20.42 21.45
C SER A 58 6.64 19.26 21.60
N VAL A 59 5.55 19.22 20.82
CA VAL A 59 4.62 18.08 20.82
C VAL A 59 5.12 16.97 19.89
N HIS A 60 5.69 17.32 18.75
CA HIS A 60 6.29 16.37 17.83
C HIS A 60 7.55 15.71 18.40
N ASP A 61 8.34 16.47 19.19
CA ASP A 61 9.54 15.99 19.88
C ASP A 61 9.25 14.87 20.90
N LEU A 62 7.97 14.65 21.24
CA LEU A 62 7.56 13.51 22.08
C LEU A 62 7.60 12.16 21.35
N ALA A 63 7.71 12.17 20.03
CA ALA A 63 7.68 10.96 19.21
C ALA A 63 8.75 9.96 19.67
N GLN A 64 8.31 8.72 19.94
CA GLN A 64 9.16 7.62 20.41
C GLN A 64 9.93 7.91 21.71
N GLY A 65 9.57 8.99 22.41
CA GLY A 65 10.18 9.34 23.71
C GLY A 65 9.57 8.58 24.89
N CYS A 66 10.30 8.58 25.99
CA CYS A 66 9.93 7.95 27.26
C CYS A 66 9.71 9.00 28.34
N TYR A 67 8.52 9.06 28.94
CA TYR A 67 8.19 10.10 29.91
C TYR A 67 7.38 9.60 31.10
N ALA A 68 7.63 10.20 32.28
CA ALA A 68 6.73 10.17 33.43
C ALA A 68 5.81 11.39 33.39
N ILE A 69 4.52 11.20 33.69
CA ILE A 69 3.50 12.25 33.67
C ILE A 69 3.31 12.78 35.09
N GLN A 70 3.58 14.07 35.30
CA GLN A 70 3.42 14.75 36.60
C GLN A 70 2.24 15.70 36.57
N SER A 71 1.40 15.63 37.59
CA SER A 71 0.35 16.63 37.80
C SER A 71 0.89 17.81 38.58
N PRO A 72 0.82 19.05 38.07
CA PRO A 72 1.22 20.24 38.81
C PRO A 72 0.24 20.56 39.96
N ALA A 73 -0.97 20.01 39.95
CA ALA A 73 -1.97 20.25 41.00
C ALA A 73 -1.54 19.73 42.38
N ASN A 74 -0.79 18.63 42.43
CA ASN A 74 -0.30 18.06 43.70
C ASN A 74 1.19 17.71 43.67
N GLY A 75 1.89 17.98 42.56
CA GLY A 75 3.30 17.65 42.39
C GLY A 75 3.60 16.15 42.27
N LYS A 76 2.59 15.26 42.21
CA LYS A 76 2.75 13.82 42.15
C LYS A 76 2.77 13.32 40.70
N TYR A 77 3.34 12.14 40.51
CA TYR A 77 3.45 11.46 39.24
C TYR A 77 2.36 10.40 39.09
N MET A 78 2.01 10.14 37.84
CA MET A 78 1.07 9.07 37.50
C MET A 78 1.70 7.69 37.77
N ASN A 79 0.95 6.82 38.44
CA ASN A 79 1.34 5.42 38.65
C ASN A 79 0.14 4.51 38.45
N ARG A 80 0.43 3.27 38.07
CA ARG A 80 -0.60 2.24 37.94
C ARG A 80 -1.02 1.74 39.33
N PHE A 81 -2.29 1.37 39.46
CA PHE A 81 -2.83 0.75 40.67
C PHE A 81 -3.97 -0.21 40.31
N ASP A 82 -4.27 -1.12 41.22
CA ASP A 82 -5.44 -2.00 41.13
C ASP A 82 -6.61 -1.33 41.85
N GLN A 83 -7.66 -0.97 41.10
CA GLN A 83 -8.89 -0.40 41.65
C GLN A 83 -9.96 -1.46 41.89
N GLY A 84 -9.71 -2.72 41.48
CA GLY A 84 -10.74 -3.76 41.38
C GLY A 84 -11.70 -3.55 40.24
N GLY A 85 -12.38 -4.59 39.81
CA GLY A 85 -13.37 -4.56 38.74
C GLY A 85 -13.02 -5.45 37.54
N LEU A 86 -13.90 -5.43 36.53
CA LEU A 86 -13.79 -6.31 35.36
C LEU A 86 -13.05 -5.69 34.19
N VAL A 87 -13.03 -4.36 34.08
CA VAL A 87 -12.37 -3.65 32.98
C VAL A 87 -10.87 -3.71 33.21
N ASP A 88 -10.12 -4.16 32.20
CA ASP A 88 -8.67 -4.29 32.21
C ASP A 88 -8.11 -4.97 33.47
N ASN A 89 -8.84 -5.95 34.01
CA ASN A 89 -8.55 -6.63 35.29
C ASN A 89 -8.47 -5.67 36.49
N GLY A 90 -9.21 -4.60 36.49
CA GLY A 90 -9.23 -3.59 37.55
C GLY A 90 -8.01 -2.67 37.58
N LEU A 91 -7.14 -2.72 36.58
CA LEU A 91 -5.94 -1.87 36.52
C LEU A 91 -6.27 -0.49 35.95
N SER A 92 -5.83 0.56 36.66
CA SER A 92 -6.01 1.95 36.31
C SER A 92 -4.79 2.80 36.68
N TYR A 93 -4.88 4.13 36.46
CA TYR A 93 -3.83 5.08 36.79
C TYR A 93 -4.31 6.15 37.79
N GLN A 94 -3.37 6.61 38.63
CA GLN A 94 -3.60 7.67 39.62
C GLN A 94 -2.33 8.53 39.80
N PHE A 95 -2.48 9.76 40.35
CA PHE A 95 -1.37 10.68 40.62
C PHE A 95 -0.94 10.60 42.10
N LYS A 96 -0.22 9.53 42.48
CA LYS A 96 0.25 9.29 43.84
C LYS A 96 1.73 9.01 43.99
N ALA A 97 2.45 8.66 42.93
CA ALA A 97 3.89 8.45 43.02
C ALA A 97 4.62 9.75 43.41
N THR A 98 5.60 9.63 44.29
CA THR A 98 6.29 10.77 44.91
C THR A 98 7.52 11.20 44.10
N SER A 99 8.00 10.37 43.15
CA SER A 99 9.14 10.65 42.30
C SER A 99 8.91 10.09 40.91
N ALA A 100 9.62 10.59 39.93
CA ALA A 100 9.61 10.06 38.57
C ALA A 100 10.09 8.60 38.53
N ALA A 101 11.05 8.22 39.39
CA ALA A 101 11.55 6.85 39.50
C ALA A 101 10.51 5.83 39.96
N SER A 102 9.50 6.26 40.75
CA SER A 102 8.36 5.44 41.22
C SER A 102 7.10 5.56 40.37
N ALA A 103 7.15 6.35 39.30
CA ALA A 103 6.04 6.60 38.39
C ALA A 103 5.89 5.48 37.35
N ALA A 104 4.72 5.41 36.72
CA ALA A 104 4.57 4.75 35.44
C ALA A 104 5.33 5.55 34.37
N ARG A 105 6.09 4.85 33.55
CA ARG A 105 6.86 5.42 32.43
C ARG A 105 6.15 5.06 31.15
N PHE A 106 5.86 6.07 30.37
CA PHE A 106 5.11 5.91 29.13
C PHE A 106 5.99 6.13 27.93
N TYR A 107 6.00 5.15 27.02
CA TYR A 107 6.51 5.30 25.67
C TYR A 107 5.45 5.95 24.81
N PHE A 108 5.81 7.03 24.10
CA PHE A 108 4.91 7.82 23.27
C PHE A 108 5.00 7.34 21.81
N LYS A 109 4.14 6.42 21.43
CA LYS A 109 4.02 5.93 20.05
C LYS A 109 3.15 6.86 19.22
N PRO A 110 3.68 7.58 18.21
CA PRO A 110 2.85 8.39 17.31
C PRO A 110 1.87 7.51 16.52
N THR A 111 0.65 7.99 16.31
CA THR A 111 -0.38 7.38 15.47
C THR A 111 -0.72 8.25 14.27
N SER A 112 -0.52 9.54 14.38
CA SER A 112 -0.55 10.58 13.34
C SER A 112 -0.04 11.90 13.95
N TYR A 113 -0.08 13.00 13.21
CA TYR A 113 0.30 14.31 13.75
C TYR A 113 -0.49 14.64 15.04
N PHE A 114 0.24 14.96 16.10
CA PHE A 114 -0.29 15.28 17.44
C PHE A 114 -1.04 14.14 18.13
N HIS A 115 -1.12 12.95 17.55
CA HIS A 115 -1.82 11.82 18.13
C HIS A 115 -0.85 10.73 18.56
N TYR A 116 -1.05 10.23 19.77
CA TYR A 116 -0.17 9.24 20.40
C TYR A 116 -0.97 8.13 21.07
N MET A 117 -0.40 6.93 21.07
CA MET A 117 -0.69 5.92 22.09
C MET A 117 0.44 5.95 23.13
N LEU A 118 0.07 5.83 24.40
CA LEU A 118 1.01 5.83 25.50
C LEU A 118 1.01 4.43 26.13
N THR A 119 2.15 3.73 26.07
CA THR A 119 2.31 2.39 26.67
C THR A 119 3.22 2.47 27.88
N ASP A 120 2.79 1.87 28.99
CA ASP A 120 3.62 1.80 30.20
C ASP A 120 4.72 0.72 30.07
N GLN A 121 5.58 0.59 31.07
CA GLN A 121 6.71 -0.35 31.09
C GLN A 121 6.30 -1.82 30.97
N ASP A 122 5.03 -2.17 31.20
CA ASP A 122 4.50 -3.53 31.04
C ASP A 122 3.71 -3.69 29.72
N GLY A 123 3.72 -2.67 28.85
CA GLY A 123 3.01 -2.65 27.57
C GLY A 123 1.51 -2.41 27.69
N ARG A 124 1.05 -1.83 28.81
CA ARG A 124 -0.34 -1.43 28.99
C ARG A 124 -0.56 -0.01 28.49
N TYR A 125 -1.68 0.20 27.84
CA TYR A 125 -2.05 1.49 27.27
C TYR A 125 -2.72 2.40 28.29
N LEU A 126 -2.36 3.66 28.35
CA LEU A 126 -3.22 4.68 28.94
C LEU A 126 -4.49 4.77 28.07
N ALA A 127 -5.60 4.27 28.55
CA ALA A 127 -6.86 4.19 27.79
C ALA A 127 -8.01 4.88 28.50
N SER A 128 -8.97 5.41 27.73
CA SER A 128 -10.20 6.02 28.24
C SER A 128 -11.37 5.05 28.16
N HIS A 129 -12.21 4.99 29.20
CA HIS A 129 -13.38 4.12 29.27
C HIS A 129 -14.64 4.87 29.73
N LEU A 130 -15.80 4.31 29.34
CA LEU A 130 -17.09 4.76 29.93
C LEU A 130 -17.23 4.28 31.37
N PRO A 131 -17.89 5.07 32.27
CA PRO A 131 -18.51 6.38 31.93
C PRO A 131 -17.50 7.53 31.84
N ASN A 132 -16.41 7.58 32.58
CA ASN A 132 -15.42 8.65 32.63
C ASN A 132 -14.09 8.15 33.21
N GLU A 133 -13.76 6.91 32.97
CA GLU A 133 -12.63 6.24 33.62
C GLU A 133 -11.38 6.22 32.70
N VAL A 134 -10.24 6.11 33.36
CA VAL A 134 -8.96 5.81 32.74
C VAL A 134 -8.57 4.40 33.18
N SER A 135 -8.06 3.58 32.28
CA SER A 135 -7.59 2.24 32.59
C SER A 135 -6.21 1.96 32.00
N ALA A 136 -5.57 0.90 32.52
CA ALA A 136 -4.38 0.32 31.93
C ALA A 136 -4.80 -0.73 30.87
N GLY A 137 -5.21 -0.24 29.70
CA GLY A 137 -5.79 -1.01 28.60
C GLY A 137 -4.85 -2.06 28.02
N ARG A 138 -5.42 -3.12 27.43
CA ARG A 138 -4.64 -4.22 26.83
C ARG A 138 -4.45 -4.08 25.33
N TYR A 139 -5.29 -3.29 24.66
CA TYR A 139 -5.38 -3.28 23.22
C TYR A 139 -5.13 -1.89 22.64
N ALA A 140 -4.37 -1.85 21.57
CA ALA A 140 -4.25 -0.66 20.73
C ALA A 140 -5.61 -0.31 20.11
N GLY A 141 -5.87 0.98 19.91
CA GLY A 141 -7.09 1.44 19.28
C GLY A 141 -7.47 2.85 19.71
N LYS A 142 -8.57 3.36 19.18
CA LYS A 142 -9.00 4.77 19.40
C LYS A 142 -9.25 5.13 20.87
N PHE A 143 -9.55 4.15 21.75
CA PHE A 143 -9.70 4.38 23.17
C PHE A 143 -8.36 4.56 23.90
N ALA A 144 -7.28 4.06 23.33
CA ALA A 144 -5.91 4.27 23.79
C ALA A 144 -5.20 5.43 23.07
N GLN A 145 -5.88 6.08 22.12
CA GLN A 145 -5.34 7.18 21.34
C GLN A 145 -5.67 8.53 21.96
N TRP A 146 -4.65 9.37 22.09
CA TRP A 146 -4.72 10.69 22.68
C TRP A 146 -4.17 11.73 21.70
N ARG A 147 -4.95 12.79 21.47
CA ARG A 147 -4.42 14.02 20.90
C ARG A 147 -3.69 14.78 21.98
N VAL A 148 -2.41 15.06 21.76
CA VAL A 148 -1.57 15.81 22.69
C VAL A 148 -1.51 17.27 22.24
N GLY A 149 -1.77 18.18 23.16
CA GLY A 149 -1.58 19.61 22.96
C GLY A 149 -0.52 20.15 23.91
N GLY A 150 0.17 21.19 23.51
CA GLY A 150 1.18 21.86 24.33
C GLY A 150 0.86 23.33 24.51
N HIS A 151 1.01 23.86 25.74
CA HIS A 151 0.61 25.22 26.09
C HIS A 151 1.58 25.88 27.04
N PHE A 152 2.03 27.09 26.70
CA PHE A 152 2.74 27.96 27.64
C PHE A 152 1.79 28.50 28.69
N GLN A 153 2.20 28.44 29.94
CA GLN A 153 1.50 29.04 31.08
C GLN A 153 1.95 30.47 31.29
N ASN A 154 1.19 31.23 32.11
CA ASN A 154 1.55 32.62 32.44
C ASN A 154 2.90 32.74 33.19
N ASP A 155 3.34 31.67 33.84
CA ASP A 155 4.60 31.61 34.57
C ASP A 155 5.79 31.19 33.67
N GLY A 156 5.56 31.07 32.35
CA GLY A 156 6.57 30.63 31.35
C GLY A 156 6.78 29.13 31.31
N SER A 157 6.15 28.34 32.16
CA SER A 157 6.23 26.88 32.10
C SER A 157 5.42 26.33 30.91
N TYR A 158 5.84 25.19 30.36
CA TYR A 158 5.13 24.50 29.29
C TYR A 158 4.42 23.26 29.84
N ARG A 159 3.14 23.09 29.48
CA ARG A 159 2.32 21.96 29.94
C ARG A 159 1.64 21.25 28.77
N TYR A 160 1.45 19.95 28.92
CA TYR A 160 0.80 19.10 27.94
C TYR A 160 -0.62 18.72 28.38
N SER A 161 -1.55 18.73 27.44
CA SER A 161 -2.92 18.23 27.62
C SER A 161 -3.15 17.00 26.76
N PHE A 162 -4.00 16.08 27.22
CA PHE A 162 -4.31 14.83 26.56
C PHE A 162 -5.82 14.73 26.31
N HIS A 163 -6.20 14.71 25.04
CA HIS A 163 -7.58 14.57 24.60
C HIS A 163 -7.82 13.18 24.01
N GLY A 164 -8.60 12.33 24.73
CA GLY A 164 -8.88 10.95 24.32
C GLY A 164 -9.83 10.90 23.12
N ILE A 165 -9.38 10.29 22.04
CA ILE A 165 -10.10 10.25 20.76
C ILE A 165 -11.34 9.35 20.87
N GLY A 166 -11.25 8.22 21.57
CA GLY A 166 -12.33 7.24 21.68
C GLY A 166 -13.59 7.78 22.32
N LEU A 167 -13.46 8.61 23.35
CA LEU A 167 -14.59 9.20 24.08
C LEU A 167 -14.78 10.68 23.82
N ASN A 168 -13.85 11.33 23.11
CA ASN A 168 -13.82 12.78 22.90
C ASN A 168 -13.77 13.56 24.25
N LYS A 169 -12.89 13.13 25.17
CA LYS A 169 -12.79 13.65 26.55
C LYS A 169 -11.35 13.98 26.92
N VAL A 170 -11.17 14.93 27.84
CA VAL A 170 -9.84 15.39 28.29
C VAL A 170 -9.42 14.64 29.55
N LEU A 171 -8.17 14.20 29.59
CA LEU A 171 -7.54 13.64 30.80
C LEU A 171 -7.48 14.73 31.88
N ARG A 172 -7.91 14.39 33.10
CA ARG A 172 -7.91 15.27 34.28
C ARG A 172 -7.33 14.57 35.51
N HIS A 173 -6.68 15.35 36.34
CA HIS A 173 -6.35 14.97 37.70
C HIS A 173 -7.46 15.43 38.64
N ASN A 174 -8.08 14.49 39.34
CA ASN A 174 -9.03 14.81 40.39
C ASN A 174 -8.34 14.92 41.76
N TYR A 175 -8.36 16.11 42.34
CA TYR A 175 -7.91 16.28 43.70
C TYR A 175 -9.01 17.02 44.51
N GLY A 176 -9.75 16.27 45.27
CA GLY A 176 -10.84 16.86 46.09
C GLY A 176 -12.25 16.37 45.76
N GLY A 177 -12.39 15.32 44.94
CA GLY A 177 -13.67 14.69 44.62
C GLY A 177 -14.17 13.68 45.65
N ILE A 178 -15.45 13.27 45.51
CA ILE A 178 -16.10 12.24 46.33
C ILE A 178 -15.96 10.88 45.61
N GLY A 179 -15.69 9.81 46.33
CA GLY A 179 -15.61 8.44 45.82
C GLY A 179 -14.21 7.99 45.39
N TRP A 180 -14.10 6.99 44.48
CA TRP A 180 -12.83 6.42 44.01
C TRP A 180 -11.88 7.43 43.35
N TYR A 181 -12.43 8.50 42.83
CA TYR A 181 -11.65 9.58 42.26
C TYR A 181 -11.10 10.55 43.31
N ALA A 182 -11.44 10.35 44.57
CA ALA A 182 -10.89 11.18 45.66
C ALA A 182 -9.40 10.94 45.82
N ASN A 183 -8.63 12.02 46.03
CA ASN A 183 -7.21 11.93 46.40
C ASN A 183 -6.23 11.41 45.31
N GLY A 184 -6.39 11.87 44.08
CA GLY A 184 -5.35 11.66 43.03
C GLY A 184 -5.74 10.74 41.88
N GLY A 185 -7.04 10.47 41.68
CA GLY A 185 -7.51 9.67 40.53
C GLY A 185 -7.27 10.36 39.18
N ALA A 186 -6.89 9.58 38.18
CA ALA A 186 -6.93 10.01 36.80
C ALA A 186 -8.29 9.66 36.18
N TYR A 187 -8.92 10.60 35.53
CA TYR A 187 -10.22 10.41 34.89
C TYR A 187 -10.39 11.31 33.65
N VAL A 188 -11.45 11.13 32.87
CA VAL A 188 -11.74 11.93 31.68
C VAL A 188 -13.10 12.61 31.77
N LEU A 189 -13.22 13.85 31.27
CA LEU A 189 -14.45 14.64 31.22
C LEU A 189 -14.66 15.35 29.89
N ASP A 190 -15.95 15.61 29.57
CA ASP A 190 -16.42 16.15 28.29
C ASP A 190 -16.11 17.62 27.98
N ILE A 191 -15.76 18.43 28.96
CA ILE A 191 -16.14 19.85 28.93
C ILE A 191 -15.00 20.80 28.55
N LEU A 192 -13.80 20.31 28.26
CA LEU A 192 -12.70 21.25 28.13
C LEU A 192 -12.09 21.19 26.72
N ASN A 193 -12.01 22.37 26.13
CA ASN A 193 -11.18 22.56 24.96
C ASN A 193 -9.73 22.12 25.30
N PRO A 194 -9.13 21.19 24.59
CA PRO A 194 -7.75 20.74 24.84
C PRO A 194 -6.70 21.87 24.72
N THR A 195 -7.10 23.04 24.22
CA THR A 195 -6.25 24.24 24.17
C THR A 195 -6.15 24.99 25.49
N ASN A 196 -6.96 24.65 26.50
CA ASN A 196 -7.00 25.34 27.80
C ASN A 196 -6.48 24.44 28.93
N ALA A 197 -5.18 24.09 28.88
CA ALA A 197 -4.53 23.34 29.94
C ALA A 197 -4.47 24.18 31.24
N ASN A 198 -5.06 23.68 32.33
CA ASN A 198 -4.97 24.23 33.66
C ASN A 198 -4.29 23.25 34.64
N SER A 199 -4.28 23.53 35.94
CA SER A 199 -3.64 22.65 36.93
C SER A 199 -4.23 21.26 37.03
N GLU A 200 -5.47 21.05 36.54
CA GLU A 200 -6.13 19.72 36.52
C GLU A 200 -5.96 18.99 35.18
N THR A 201 -5.77 19.70 34.08
CA THR A 201 -5.74 19.16 32.72
C THR A 201 -4.43 19.38 31.99
N GLY A 202 -3.52 20.15 32.56
CA GLY A 202 -2.18 20.39 32.06
C GLY A 202 -1.15 19.62 32.90
N PHE A 203 -0.29 18.86 32.23
CA PHE A 203 0.69 17.97 32.87
C PHE A 203 2.11 18.33 32.47
N ASN A 204 3.06 18.10 33.38
CA ASN A 204 4.48 18.12 33.04
C ASN A 204 4.92 16.73 32.56
N LEU A 205 5.76 16.68 31.54
CA LEU A 205 6.42 15.46 31.09
C LEU A 205 7.87 15.49 31.54
N VAL A 206 8.30 14.44 32.22
CA VAL A 206 9.66 14.30 32.73
C VAL A 206 10.31 13.14 32.01
N ALA A 207 11.34 13.43 31.21
CA ALA A 207 12.05 12.44 30.41
C ALA A 207 12.57 11.27 31.28
N GLN A 208 12.48 10.08 30.76
CA GLN A 208 12.94 8.81 31.35
C GLN A 208 13.74 8.03 30.29
N ASN A 209 14.43 6.96 30.67
CA ASN A 209 15.33 6.26 29.76
C ASN A 209 14.99 4.78 29.52
N ASP A 210 14.04 4.22 30.24
CA ASP A 210 13.81 2.77 30.30
C ASP A 210 12.36 2.34 30.06
N CYS A 211 11.68 3.04 29.14
CA CYS A 211 10.42 2.56 28.59
C CYS A 211 10.67 1.32 27.72
N LYS A 212 9.70 0.42 27.75
CA LYS A 212 9.66 -0.67 26.76
C LYS A 212 9.29 -0.05 25.40
N PRO A 213 10.14 -0.20 24.36
CA PRO A 213 9.80 0.25 23.01
C PRO A 213 8.52 -0.43 22.51
N PHE A 214 7.79 0.28 21.66
CA PHE A 214 6.64 -0.30 20.99
C PHE A 214 7.10 -1.38 19.99
N PRO A 215 6.38 -2.51 19.84
CA PRO A 215 6.74 -3.54 18.87
C PRO A 215 6.84 -2.99 17.45
N GLU A 216 7.95 -3.31 16.77
CA GLU A 216 8.20 -2.86 15.41
C GLU A 216 9.09 -3.84 14.64
N ALA A 217 9.17 -3.72 13.32
CA ALA A 217 10.15 -4.43 12.51
C ALA A 217 11.55 -3.82 12.72
N ASP A 218 12.56 -4.66 12.84
CA ASP A 218 13.93 -4.22 12.92
C ASP A 218 14.49 -3.98 11.51
N LEU A 219 15.06 -2.81 11.30
CA LEU A 219 15.73 -2.48 10.03
C LEU A 219 17.04 -3.24 9.88
N ASN A 220 17.75 -3.49 10.99
CA ASN A 220 19.13 -3.95 11.06
C ASN A 220 20.07 -3.05 10.23
N VAL A 221 19.83 -1.75 10.33
CA VAL A 221 20.59 -0.67 9.69
C VAL A 221 20.53 0.56 10.60
N ASP A 222 21.66 0.99 11.12
CA ASP A 222 21.71 2.10 12.08
C ASP A 222 22.03 3.46 11.42
N GLU A 223 22.73 3.46 10.27
CA GLU A 223 23.20 4.68 9.63
C GLU A 223 22.11 5.43 8.91
N SER A 224 22.33 6.72 8.73
CA SER A 224 21.47 7.60 7.94
C SER A 224 21.96 7.68 6.49
N VAL A 225 21.04 7.83 5.55
CA VAL A 225 21.34 8.11 4.15
C VAL A 225 22.03 9.48 4.05
N SER A 226 23.08 9.55 3.23
CA SER A 226 23.85 10.78 3.03
C SER A 226 23.04 11.87 2.32
N GLN A 227 23.28 13.11 2.69
CA GLN A 227 22.67 14.29 2.09
C GLN A 227 23.66 15.00 1.16
N THR A 228 23.17 15.70 0.17
CA THR A 228 23.98 16.57 -0.68
C THR A 228 23.31 17.94 -0.84
N SER A 229 24.12 19.00 -0.94
CA SER A 229 23.61 20.34 -1.21
C SER A 229 23.44 20.63 -2.71
N ASP A 230 23.96 19.79 -3.60
CA ASP A 230 23.91 20.01 -5.04
C ASP A 230 22.82 19.11 -5.68
N VAL A 231 21.65 19.70 -5.88
CA VAL A 231 20.49 19.06 -6.51
C VAL A 231 20.68 18.78 -8.02
N ASN A 232 21.73 19.30 -8.63
CA ASN A 232 21.99 19.14 -10.07
C ASN A 232 22.89 17.93 -10.37
N LEU A 233 23.52 17.36 -9.36
CA LEU A 233 24.30 16.14 -9.54
C LEU A 233 23.43 14.99 -10.07
N PRO A 234 23.98 14.10 -10.89
CA PRO A 234 23.29 12.87 -11.26
C PRO A 234 22.92 12.08 -10.00
N VAL A 235 21.66 11.67 -9.91
CA VAL A 235 21.21 10.81 -8.81
C VAL A 235 21.90 9.45 -8.94
N ARG A 236 22.53 9.00 -7.86
CA ARG A 236 23.09 7.65 -7.73
C ARG A 236 22.18 6.79 -6.87
N GLY A 237 22.08 5.51 -7.19
CA GLY A 237 21.24 4.54 -6.51
C GLY A 237 20.16 3.97 -7.42
N ALA A 238 19.27 3.17 -6.86
CA ALA A 238 18.25 2.45 -7.58
C ALA A 238 16.92 3.22 -7.67
N ILE A 239 16.15 2.90 -8.71
CA ILE A 239 14.76 3.33 -8.89
C ILE A 239 13.92 2.07 -9.16
N ASP A 240 12.77 1.97 -8.48
CA ASP A 240 11.73 0.99 -8.81
C ASP A 240 10.54 1.72 -9.46
N PRO A 241 10.39 1.67 -10.77
CA PRO A 241 9.36 2.41 -11.49
C PRO A 241 7.99 1.74 -11.49
N HIS A 242 7.84 0.58 -10.85
CA HIS A 242 6.58 -0.16 -10.86
C HIS A 242 6.32 -0.89 -9.54
N THR A 243 5.51 -0.30 -8.68
CA THR A 243 5.15 -0.84 -7.37
C THR A 243 3.69 -0.58 -7.02
N HIS A 244 3.08 -1.40 -6.14
CA HIS A 244 1.67 -1.30 -5.77
C HIS A 244 1.48 -1.26 -4.25
N ILE A 245 2.07 -0.29 -3.57
CA ILE A 245 2.04 -0.21 -2.10
C ILE A 245 0.63 -0.05 -1.53
N THR A 246 -0.33 0.47 -2.31
CA THR A 246 -1.73 0.63 -1.92
C THR A 246 -2.65 -0.49 -2.40
N SER A 247 -2.11 -1.58 -2.97
CA SER A 247 -2.91 -2.70 -3.50
C SER A 247 -3.75 -3.44 -2.45
N TYR A 248 -3.55 -3.19 -1.17
CA TYR A 248 -4.44 -3.69 -0.11
C TYR A 248 -5.85 -3.08 -0.16
N GLU A 249 -6.05 -1.98 -0.88
CA GLU A 249 -7.36 -1.40 -1.18
C GLU A 249 -7.98 -1.94 -2.47
N PHE A 250 -7.19 -2.59 -3.32
CA PHE A 250 -7.57 -3.18 -4.60
C PHE A 250 -8.60 -4.31 -4.43
N MET A 251 -9.40 -4.53 -5.46
CA MET A 251 -10.42 -5.60 -5.50
C MET A 251 -11.34 -5.64 -4.26
N GLY A 252 -11.82 -4.45 -3.86
CA GLY A 252 -12.74 -4.32 -2.73
C GLY A 252 -12.06 -4.29 -1.36
N GLY A 253 -10.73 -4.25 -1.30
CA GLY A 253 -9.95 -4.23 -0.07
C GLY A 253 -10.04 -5.52 0.75
N LYS A 254 -10.32 -6.65 0.09
CA LYS A 254 -10.49 -7.98 0.72
C LYS A 254 -9.73 -9.09 -0.01
N PHE A 255 -8.91 -8.72 -0.96
CA PHE A 255 -8.06 -9.65 -1.66
C PHE A 255 -6.71 -9.77 -0.95
N LEU A 256 -6.00 -8.68 -0.76
CA LEU A 256 -4.69 -8.65 -0.14
C LEU A 256 -4.82 -8.42 1.37
N HIS A 257 -4.25 -9.31 2.17
CA HIS A 257 -4.23 -9.18 3.62
C HIS A 257 -3.00 -8.41 4.12
N GLY A 258 -3.22 -7.57 5.12
CA GLY A 258 -2.20 -6.72 5.73
C GLY A 258 -2.23 -5.29 5.19
N GLU A 259 -1.50 -4.41 5.87
CA GLU A 259 -1.45 -2.97 5.56
C GLU A 259 0.02 -2.50 5.59
N PRO A 260 0.45 -1.56 4.72
CA PRO A 260 1.83 -1.07 4.72
C PRO A 260 2.16 -0.25 5.97
N PHE A 261 1.15 0.21 6.69
CA PHE A 261 1.25 0.85 7.98
C PHE A 261 -0.08 0.75 8.72
N SER A 262 -0.05 0.88 10.04
CA SER A 262 -1.26 1.05 10.85
C SER A 262 -1.00 2.02 12.00
N PRO A 263 -1.92 2.96 12.29
CA PRO A 263 -1.84 3.79 13.49
C PRO A 263 -1.67 2.97 14.77
N TRP A 264 -2.17 1.74 14.76
CA TRP A 264 -2.13 0.80 15.90
C TRP A 264 -0.88 -0.07 15.95
N GLY A 265 0.08 0.13 15.03
CA GLY A 265 1.36 -0.57 14.97
C GLY A 265 1.34 -1.88 14.19
N ILE A 266 2.50 -2.55 14.20
CA ILE A 266 2.78 -3.75 13.39
C ILE A 266 1.85 -4.92 13.72
N GLU A 267 1.48 -5.12 14.98
CA GLU A 267 0.57 -6.19 15.41
C GLU A 267 -0.82 -6.08 14.76
N THR A 268 -1.22 -4.88 14.35
CA THR A 268 -2.47 -4.65 13.61
C THR A 268 -2.24 -4.68 12.11
N ALA A 269 -1.16 -4.05 11.64
CA ALA A 269 -0.84 -3.97 10.21
C ALA A 269 -0.62 -5.36 9.59
N LEU A 270 0.12 -6.22 10.28
CA LEU A 270 0.56 -7.53 9.79
C LEU A 270 0.03 -8.69 10.69
N ARG A 271 -1.24 -8.59 11.09
CA ARG A 271 -1.90 -9.60 11.95
C ARG A 271 -2.16 -10.92 11.22
N ASP A 272 -2.73 -11.89 11.93
CA ASP A 272 -3.19 -13.16 11.38
C ASP A 272 -4.18 -12.96 10.21
N SER A 273 -3.92 -13.58 9.06
CA SER A 273 -4.71 -13.40 7.84
C SER A 273 -6.04 -14.18 7.83
N LYS A 274 -6.29 -15.02 8.83
CA LYS A 274 -7.52 -15.85 8.90
C LYS A 274 -8.84 -15.07 8.82
N GLU A 275 -8.85 -13.79 9.19
CA GLU A 275 -10.05 -12.95 9.14
C GLU A 275 -10.52 -12.70 7.70
N ILE A 276 -9.61 -12.69 6.73
CA ILE A 276 -9.89 -12.47 5.31
C ILE A 276 -9.77 -13.78 4.53
N HIS A 277 -8.70 -14.55 4.81
CA HIS A 277 -8.38 -15.77 4.07
C HIS A 277 -8.97 -17.05 4.68
N GLY A 278 -9.70 -16.93 5.78
CA GLY A 278 -10.32 -18.07 6.48
C GLY A 278 -9.29 -18.97 7.20
N PRO A 279 -9.78 -19.98 7.93
CA PRO A 279 -8.89 -20.93 8.60
C PRO A 279 -7.94 -21.61 7.62
N SER A 280 -6.65 -21.60 7.94
CA SER A 280 -5.59 -22.17 7.10
C SER A 280 -5.60 -21.67 5.65
N GLY A 281 -6.00 -20.43 5.39
CA GLY A 281 -6.02 -19.84 4.06
C GLY A 281 -7.11 -20.40 3.12
N ALA A 282 -8.12 -21.07 3.66
CA ALA A 282 -9.15 -21.77 2.86
C ALA A 282 -9.98 -20.88 1.92
N LEU A 283 -10.10 -19.58 2.24
CA LEU A 283 -10.84 -18.59 1.46
C LEU A 283 -9.93 -17.69 0.59
N ASP A 284 -8.62 -17.92 0.62
CA ASP A 284 -7.68 -17.24 -0.26
C ASP A 284 -7.69 -17.89 -1.66
N LEU A 285 -8.75 -17.63 -2.42
CA LEU A 285 -8.97 -18.29 -3.70
C LEU A 285 -7.88 -17.94 -4.72
N ILE A 286 -7.49 -16.69 -4.82
CA ILE A 286 -6.49 -16.22 -5.79
C ILE A 286 -5.10 -16.68 -5.38
N GLY A 287 -4.72 -16.51 -4.11
CA GLY A 287 -3.42 -16.97 -3.61
C GLY A 287 -3.24 -18.47 -3.79
N ASN A 288 -4.27 -19.28 -3.49
CA ASN A 288 -4.23 -20.73 -3.67
C ASN A 288 -4.12 -21.15 -5.15
N LEU A 289 -4.78 -20.43 -6.07
CA LEU A 289 -4.74 -20.76 -7.50
C LEU A 289 -3.45 -20.28 -8.19
N MET A 290 -2.96 -19.10 -7.85
CA MET A 290 -1.90 -18.44 -8.59
C MET A 290 -0.57 -18.41 -7.84
N GLY A 291 -0.61 -18.15 -6.53
CA GLY A 291 0.59 -17.98 -5.72
C GLY A 291 1.30 -19.28 -5.39
N PHE A 292 0.55 -20.28 -4.99
CA PHE A 292 1.11 -21.56 -4.51
C PHE A 292 1.04 -22.68 -5.54
N ASN A 293 0.46 -22.46 -6.71
CA ASN A 293 0.28 -23.44 -7.77
C ASN A 293 -0.42 -24.76 -7.33
N ASP A 294 -1.16 -24.70 -6.24
CA ASP A 294 -1.91 -25.85 -5.69
C ASP A 294 -3.25 -25.37 -5.12
N VAL A 295 -4.32 -25.72 -5.79
CA VAL A 295 -5.71 -25.40 -5.37
C VAL A 295 -6.09 -26.02 -4.02
N ASN A 296 -5.36 -26.99 -3.55
CA ASN A 296 -5.55 -27.63 -2.26
C ASN A 296 -4.58 -27.07 -1.18
N HIS A 297 -3.77 -26.10 -1.55
CA HIS A 297 -2.82 -25.54 -0.60
C HIS A 297 -3.52 -25.02 0.64
N ARG A 298 -2.90 -25.28 1.78
CA ARG A 298 -3.29 -24.76 3.09
C ARG A 298 -2.04 -24.25 3.76
N TYR A 299 -2.10 -23.05 4.33
CA TYR A 299 -0.96 -22.41 4.94
C TYR A 299 -1.27 -21.90 6.35
N ASP A 300 -0.25 -21.68 7.13
CA ASP A 300 -0.35 -21.07 8.46
C ASP A 300 -0.57 -19.55 8.30
N THR A 301 -1.76 -19.09 8.69
CA THR A 301 -2.23 -17.71 8.50
C THR A 301 -1.60 -16.70 9.46
N ARG A 302 -0.83 -17.15 10.49
CA ARG A 302 -0.25 -16.27 11.47
C ARG A 302 0.71 -15.27 10.85
N GLY A 303 0.49 -14.00 11.21
CA GLY A 303 1.39 -12.90 10.89
C GLY A 303 2.32 -12.57 12.05
N TYR A 304 2.47 -11.27 12.31
CA TYR A 304 3.31 -10.80 13.42
C TYR A 304 2.89 -11.44 14.76
N PRO A 305 3.84 -11.91 15.61
CA PRO A 305 5.30 -11.85 15.40
C PRO A 305 5.91 -13.07 14.68
N ASP A 306 5.15 -14.13 14.41
CA ASP A 306 5.69 -15.44 14.05
C ASP A 306 6.03 -15.60 12.56
N PHE A 307 5.17 -15.13 11.66
CA PHE A 307 5.35 -15.19 10.20
C PHE A 307 5.81 -16.56 9.69
N PRO A 308 5.13 -17.68 9.96
CA PRO A 308 5.62 -19.00 9.58
C PRO A 308 5.67 -19.21 8.07
N GLU A 309 4.71 -18.67 7.30
CA GLU A 309 4.60 -18.93 5.85
C GLU A 309 4.44 -17.69 4.98
N TRP A 310 4.17 -16.51 5.57
CA TRP A 310 4.10 -15.25 4.84
C TRP A 310 4.81 -14.12 5.62
N PRO A 311 5.28 -13.01 5.00
CA PRO A 311 5.38 -12.85 3.56
C PRO A 311 6.40 -13.81 2.93
N ALA A 312 6.13 -14.20 1.70
CA ALA A 312 7.03 -14.98 0.88
C ALA A 312 6.93 -14.48 -0.57
N ARG A 313 7.92 -14.77 -1.41
CA ARG A 313 7.93 -14.30 -2.80
C ARG A 313 6.69 -14.71 -3.63
N GLN A 314 5.96 -15.72 -3.20
CA GLN A 314 4.73 -16.22 -3.83
C GLN A 314 3.47 -15.84 -3.05
N SER A 315 3.58 -15.05 -1.99
CA SER A 315 2.43 -14.63 -1.17
C SER A 315 1.65 -13.48 -1.83
N LEU A 316 1.08 -13.72 -3.00
CA LEU A 316 0.43 -12.70 -3.84
C LEU A 316 -0.75 -11.99 -3.17
N SER A 317 -1.36 -12.64 -2.20
CA SER A 317 -2.52 -12.17 -1.44
C SER A 317 -2.17 -11.62 -0.05
N HIS A 318 -0.88 -11.43 0.24
CA HIS A 318 -0.41 -10.89 1.51
C HIS A 318 0.45 -9.65 1.29
N MET A 319 0.41 -8.73 2.27
CA MET A 319 1.21 -7.52 2.24
C MET A 319 2.70 -7.84 2.23
N GLN A 320 3.39 -7.37 1.21
CA GLN A 320 4.83 -7.44 1.07
C GLN A 320 5.50 -6.07 1.28
N TYR A 321 4.71 -5.01 1.49
CA TYR A 321 5.17 -3.71 1.92
C TYR A 321 4.82 -3.49 3.39
N TYR A 322 5.78 -3.06 4.16
CA TYR A 322 5.58 -2.45 5.46
C TYR A 322 6.50 -1.24 5.53
N TYR A 323 6.08 -0.13 6.12
CA TYR A 323 6.85 1.12 6.00
C TYR A 323 8.31 0.97 6.47
N LYS A 324 8.58 0.12 7.47
CA LYS A 324 9.94 -0.21 7.90
C LYS A 324 10.71 -1.02 6.86
N TRP A 325 10.06 -1.90 6.13
CA TRP A 325 10.70 -2.61 5.02
C TRP A 325 11.04 -1.65 3.87
N VAL A 326 10.15 -0.69 3.60
CA VAL A 326 10.42 0.37 2.61
C VAL A 326 11.56 1.30 3.07
N GLU A 327 11.63 1.62 4.37
CA GLU A 327 12.74 2.39 4.96
C GLU A 327 14.10 1.65 4.80
N ARG A 328 14.11 0.33 5.01
CA ARG A 328 15.33 -0.48 4.79
C ARG A 328 15.76 -0.49 3.33
N ALA A 329 14.81 -0.62 2.38
CA ALA A 329 15.11 -0.53 0.95
C ALA A 329 15.73 0.84 0.58
N HIS A 330 15.19 1.93 1.14
CA HIS A 330 15.74 3.26 0.97
C HIS A 330 17.18 3.38 1.49
N LYS A 331 17.46 2.91 2.70
CA LYS A 331 18.79 2.86 3.28
C LYS A 331 19.76 1.97 2.47
N GLY A 332 19.23 0.95 1.81
CA GLY A 332 19.94 0.06 0.90
C GLY A 332 20.23 0.63 -0.49
N GLY A 333 19.86 1.89 -0.74
CA GLY A 333 20.18 2.58 -1.99
C GLY A 333 19.01 2.85 -2.92
N LEU A 334 17.75 2.49 -2.54
CA LEU A 334 16.56 2.87 -3.32
C LEU A 334 16.27 4.36 -3.10
N LYS A 335 16.31 5.16 -4.17
CA LYS A 335 16.14 6.61 -4.11
C LYS A 335 14.75 7.08 -4.55
N MET A 336 14.12 6.31 -5.42
CA MET A 336 12.80 6.66 -5.95
C MET A 336 11.96 5.41 -6.20
N MET A 337 10.65 5.55 -6.02
CA MET A 337 9.64 4.54 -6.29
C MET A 337 8.49 5.19 -7.04
N VAL A 338 7.94 4.48 -8.03
CA VAL A 338 6.64 4.83 -8.61
C VAL A 338 5.57 3.94 -7.97
N SER A 339 4.67 4.55 -7.21
CA SER A 339 3.53 3.87 -6.60
C SER A 339 2.34 3.95 -7.54
N LEU A 340 2.02 2.83 -8.18
CA LEU A 340 0.89 2.69 -9.08
C LEU A 340 -0.37 2.34 -8.30
N LEU A 341 -1.37 3.21 -8.43
CA LEU A 341 -2.72 3.01 -7.90
C LEU A 341 -3.44 2.05 -8.84
N VAL A 342 -3.88 0.92 -8.34
CA VAL A 342 -4.35 -0.18 -9.18
C VAL A 342 -5.81 -0.51 -8.92
N GLU A 343 -6.61 -0.66 -9.99
CA GLU A 343 -7.95 -1.24 -9.90
C GLU A 343 -8.33 -1.95 -11.21
N ASN A 344 -9.17 -2.96 -11.04
CA ASN A 344 -9.85 -3.66 -12.11
C ASN A 344 -11.29 -3.91 -11.66
N GLU A 345 -12.23 -3.15 -12.18
CA GLU A 345 -13.62 -3.18 -11.77
C GLU A 345 -14.27 -4.57 -11.97
N VAL A 346 -13.91 -5.25 -13.06
CA VAL A 346 -14.45 -6.58 -13.37
C VAL A 346 -13.98 -7.60 -12.34
N LEU A 347 -12.67 -7.66 -12.07
CA LEU A 347 -12.11 -8.59 -11.08
C LEU A 347 -12.59 -8.27 -9.67
N CYS A 348 -12.74 -6.99 -9.33
CA CYS A 348 -13.32 -6.56 -8.06
C CYS A 348 -14.76 -7.08 -7.90
N ASN A 349 -15.60 -6.95 -8.93
CA ASN A 349 -16.98 -7.43 -8.89
C ASN A 349 -17.06 -8.98 -8.83
N VAL A 350 -16.15 -9.69 -9.51
CA VAL A 350 -15.99 -11.14 -9.38
C VAL A 350 -15.61 -11.51 -7.94
N GLN A 351 -14.57 -10.87 -7.39
CA GLN A 351 -14.11 -11.08 -6.01
C GLN A 351 -15.25 -10.86 -5.00
N LYS A 352 -16.02 -9.77 -5.14
CA LYS A 352 -17.19 -9.50 -4.29
C LYS A 352 -18.27 -10.57 -4.38
N THR A 353 -18.39 -11.23 -5.52
CA THR A 353 -19.40 -12.27 -5.72
C THR A 353 -18.98 -13.59 -5.09
N ILE A 354 -17.71 -13.98 -5.24
CA ILE A 354 -17.25 -15.33 -4.86
C ILE A 354 -16.60 -15.41 -3.49
N ASN A 355 -16.07 -14.30 -2.93
CA ASN A 355 -15.35 -14.30 -1.66
C ASN A 355 -16.24 -13.80 -0.51
N PRO A 356 -16.59 -14.68 0.48
CA PRO A 356 -17.41 -14.28 1.63
C PRO A 356 -16.85 -13.12 2.45
N ALA A 357 -15.51 -12.95 2.53
CA ALA A 357 -14.89 -11.81 3.20
C ALA A 357 -15.27 -10.48 2.55
N SER A 358 -15.54 -10.49 1.25
CA SER A 358 -15.96 -9.30 0.49
C SER A 358 -17.44 -8.94 0.67
N TRP A 359 -18.22 -9.74 1.38
CA TRP A 359 -19.64 -9.42 1.65
C TRP A 359 -19.79 -8.43 2.82
N ILE A 360 -18.73 -8.21 3.58
CA ILE A 360 -18.74 -7.34 4.75
C ILE A 360 -17.89 -6.09 4.45
N ASN A 361 -18.55 -4.94 4.29
CA ASN A 361 -17.92 -3.65 4.07
C ASN A 361 -16.80 -3.63 3.01
N PRO A 362 -17.03 -4.11 1.78
CA PRO A 362 -16.03 -4.00 0.72
C PRO A 362 -15.87 -2.55 0.28
N ASN A 363 -14.67 -2.22 -0.24
CA ASN A 363 -14.46 -0.97 -0.96
C ASN A 363 -15.29 -0.92 -2.25
N ASN A 364 -15.42 0.27 -2.82
CA ASN A 364 -16.11 0.46 -4.10
C ASN A 364 -15.24 -0.10 -5.23
N CYS A 365 -15.80 -0.88 -6.15
CA CYS A 365 -15.11 -1.42 -7.32
C CYS A 365 -14.97 -0.41 -8.46
N GLN A 366 -15.72 0.70 -8.45
CA GLN A 366 -15.57 1.74 -9.46
C GLN A 366 -14.16 2.29 -9.45
N THR A 367 -13.48 2.24 -10.60
CA THR A 367 -12.06 2.57 -10.72
C THR A 367 -11.73 3.95 -10.14
N SER A 368 -12.47 5.00 -10.53
CA SER A 368 -12.21 6.36 -10.04
C SER A 368 -12.34 6.50 -8.52
N LYS A 369 -13.23 5.72 -7.87
CA LYS A 369 -13.42 5.73 -6.41
C LYS A 369 -12.33 4.96 -5.67
N SER A 370 -11.89 3.85 -6.24
CA SER A 370 -10.75 3.09 -5.70
C SER A 370 -9.46 3.92 -5.76
N ILE A 371 -9.21 4.58 -6.88
CA ILE A 371 -8.05 5.47 -7.05
C ILE A 371 -8.09 6.63 -6.04
N ASP A 372 -9.24 7.29 -5.84
CA ASP A 372 -9.39 8.34 -4.82
C ASP A 372 -9.00 7.83 -3.42
N LEU A 373 -9.44 6.62 -3.07
CA LEU A 373 -9.11 6.01 -1.79
C LEU A 373 -7.61 5.72 -1.67
N GLN A 374 -6.99 5.19 -2.72
CA GLN A 374 -5.57 4.86 -2.72
C GLN A 374 -4.68 6.11 -2.65
N ILE A 375 -5.04 7.22 -3.32
CA ILE A 375 -4.39 8.52 -3.17
C ILE A 375 -4.46 8.96 -1.69
N GLN A 376 -5.63 8.86 -1.07
CA GLN A 376 -5.80 9.18 0.34
C GLN A 376 -4.87 8.34 1.22
N ARG A 377 -4.74 7.03 0.95
CA ARG A 377 -3.88 6.13 1.73
C ARG A 377 -2.39 6.47 1.61
N LEU A 378 -1.91 6.88 0.45
CA LEU A 378 -0.52 7.33 0.30
C LEU A 378 -0.24 8.61 1.11
N ASN A 379 -1.16 9.57 1.09
CA ASN A 379 -1.03 10.77 1.93
C ASN A 379 -1.08 10.44 3.43
N GLU A 380 -1.92 9.49 3.84
CA GLU A 380 -1.98 9.00 5.22
C GLU A 380 -0.69 8.31 5.63
N MET A 381 -0.07 7.53 4.72
CA MET A 381 1.20 6.86 4.96
C MET A 381 2.35 7.85 5.13
N GLU A 382 2.45 8.86 4.27
CA GLU A 382 3.43 9.93 4.40
C GLU A 382 3.29 10.64 5.75
N ALA A 383 2.08 11.06 6.11
CA ALA A 383 1.80 11.72 7.38
C ALA A 383 2.08 10.82 8.60
N TYR A 384 1.84 9.52 8.48
CA TYR A 384 2.16 8.55 9.53
C TYR A 384 3.67 8.42 9.73
N ILE A 385 4.44 8.29 8.64
CA ILE A 385 5.90 8.19 8.67
C ILE A 385 6.50 9.48 9.24
N ASP A 386 6.03 10.62 8.79
CA ASP A 386 6.41 11.93 9.33
C ASP A 386 6.21 12.00 10.85
N ALA A 387 5.04 11.55 11.34
CA ALA A 387 4.76 11.55 12.77
C ALA A 387 5.68 10.61 13.56
N GLN A 388 6.14 9.50 12.96
CA GLN A 388 7.13 8.62 13.60
C GLN A 388 8.52 9.27 13.72
N GLN A 389 8.86 10.22 12.83
CA GLN A 389 10.21 10.79 12.71
C GLN A 389 10.32 12.24 13.19
N GLY A 390 9.33 12.73 13.95
CA GLY A 390 9.40 14.02 14.61
C GLY A 390 8.52 15.11 14.01
N GLY A 391 7.66 14.80 13.04
CA GLY A 391 6.64 15.73 12.55
C GLY A 391 6.62 15.95 11.04
N PRO A 392 5.84 16.94 10.56
CA PRO A 392 5.64 17.18 9.14
C PRO A 392 6.97 17.45 8.39
N GLY A 393 7.19 16.66 7.35
CA GLY A 393 8.37 16.79 6.50
C GLY A 393 9.63 16.06 7.01
N GLU A 394 9.61 15.49 8.22
CA GLU A 394 10.76 14.78 8.79
C GLU A 394 10.92 13.36 8.25
N GLY A 395 9.83 12.75 7.77
CA GLY A 395 9.83 11.39 7.25
C GLY A 395 10.66 11.20 5.99
N PHE A 396 11.18 9.97 5.83
CA PHE A 396 11.97 9.59 4.65
C PHE A 396 11.13 9.43 3.37
N PHE A 397 9.84 9.14 3.48
CA PHE A 397 8.92 8.84 2.39
C PHE A 397 8.22 10.12 1.92
N ARG A 398 8.51 10.61 0.71
CA ARG A 398 8.04 11.92 0.24
C ARG A 398 7.31 11.83 -1.09
N LEU A 399 6.02 12.19 -1.10
CA LEU A 399 5.25 12.31 -2.33
C LEU A 399 5.77 13.51 -3.15
N VAL A 400 6.05 13.25 -4.43
CA VAL A 400 6.57 14.26 -5.36
C VAL A 400 5.75 14.31 -6.63
N SER A 401 5.71 15.47 -7.27
CA SER A 401 4.93 15.70 -8.50
C SER A 401 5.74 16.38 -9.61
N THR A 402 6.98 16.76 -9.33
CA THR A 402 7.88 17.37 -10.31
C THR A 402 9.31 16.79 -10.18
N PRO A 403 10.10 16.82 -11.28
CA PRO A 403 11.50 16.42 -11.22
C PRO A 403 12.34 17.25 -10.23
N ALA A 404 12.02 18.54 -10.05
CA ALA A 404 12.71 19.40 -9.09
C ALA A 404 12.45 18.98 -7.66
N GLU A 405 11.19 18.68 -7.30
CA GLU A 405 10.83 18.13 -5.98
C GLU A 405 11.54 16.80 -5.73
N ALA A 406 11.52 15.87 -6.71
CA ALA A 406 12.17 14.58 -6.57
C ALA A 406 13.68 14.73 -6.31
N ARG A 407 14.37 15.62 -7.06
CA ARG A 407 15.79 15.90 -6.85
C ARG A 407 16.10 16.50 -5.49
N GLN A 408 15.24 17.43 -5.01
CA GLN A 408 15.40 18.03 -3.69
C GLN A 408 15.23 16.97 -2.59
N VAL A 409 14.17 16.17 -2.67
CA VAL A 409 13.89 15.07 -1.72
C VAL A 409 15.06 14.11 -1.63
N ILE A 410 15.61 13.69 -2.77
CA ILE A 410 16.77 12.78 -2.80
C ILE A 410 18.04 13.47 -2.25
N ALA A 411 18.24 14.74 -2.56
CA ALA A 411 19.38 15.52 -2.03
C ALA A 411 19.29 15.66 -0.49
N ASP A 412 18.08 15.77 0.05
CA ASP A 412 17.82 15.79 1.49
C ASP A 412 17.98 14.41 2.17
N GLY A 413 18.45 13.38 1.44
CA GLY A 413 18.65 12.03 1.96
C GLY A 413 17.33 11.26 2.16
N LYS A 414 16.27 11.64 1.45
CA LYS A 414 14.94 11.03 1.53
C LYS A 414 14.59 10.31 0.24
N MET A 415 13.51 9.54 0.26
CA MET A 415 13.02 8.77 -0.90
C MET A 415 11.86 9.48 -1.59
N ALA A 416 11.99 9.70 -2.89
CA ALA A 416 10.97 10.30 -3.73
C ALA A 416 9.93 9.26 -4.17
N ILE A 417 8.64 9.57 -4.00
CA ILE A 417 7.52 8.70 -4.36
C ILE A 417 6.67 9.41 -5.41
N LEU A 418 6.61 8.86 -6.62
CA LEU A 418 5.78 9.35 -7.68
C LEU A 418 4.49 8.54 -7.74
N MET A 419 3.33 9.18 -7.82
CA MET A 419 2.07 8.49 -8.01
C MET A 419 1.77 8.25 -9.49
N GLY A 420 1.34 7.01 -9.81
CA GLY A 420 0.80 6.64 -11.11
C GLY A 420 -0.51 5.89 -11.01
N ILE A 421 -1.14 5.60 -12.14
CA ILE A 421 -2.36 4.78 -12.21
C ILE A 421 -2.19 3.68 -13.23
N GLU A 422 -2.46 2.44 -12.78
CA GLU A 422 -2.57 1.25 -13.60
C GLU A 422 -3.96 0.64 -13.42
N ALA A 423 -4.87 0.92 -14.33
CA ALA A 423 -6.25 0.46 -14.24
C ALA A 423 -6.81 0.01 -15.59
N SER A 424 -7.56 -1.10 -15.57
CA SER A 424 -8.14 -1.65 -16.81
C SER A 424 -9.25 -0.75 -17.36
N GLU A 425 -10.08 -0.22 -16.50
CA GLU A 425 -11.14 0.74 -16.83
C GLU A 425 -10.72 2.16 -16.40
N LEU A 426 -9.56 2.62 -16.92
CA LEU A 426 -9.03 3.94 -16.59
C LEU A 426 -10.13 5.01 -16.73
N PHE A 427 -10.32 5.85 -15.70
CA PHE A 427 -11.36 6.90 -15.62
C PHE A 427 -12.80 6.38 -15.74
N ASP A 428 -13.06 5.12 -15.42
CA ASP A 428 -14.34 4.44 -15.62
C ASP A 428 -14.72 4.36 -17.11
N CYS A 429 -13.72 4.25 -18.01
CA CYS A 429 -13.88 4.21 -19.46
C CYS A 429 -13.63 2.82 -20.05
N GLY A 430 -14.28 1.80 -19.52
CA GLY A 430 -14.33 0.48 -20.14
C GLY A 430 -15.03 0.51 -21.52
N ILE A 431 -14.86 -0.54 -22.31
CA ILE A 431 -15.40 -0.60 -23.70
C ILE A 431 -16.92 -0.36 -23.78
N ARG A 432 -17.66 -0.71 -22.71
CA ARG A 432 -19.12 -0.60 -22.65
C ARG A 432 -19.62 0.74 -22.10
N ASP A 433 -18.73 1.59 -21.64
CA ASP A 433 -19.09 2.89 -21.07
C ASP A 433 -19.20 3.95 -22.17
N HIS A 434 -19.62 5.15 -21.80
CA HIS A 434 -19.78 6.27 -22.71
C HIS A 434 -18.95 7.46 -22.22
N CYS A 435 -17.63 7.37 -22.45
CA CYS A 435 -16.74 8.47 -22.15
C CYS A 435 -16.71 9.50 -23.28
N THR A 436 -16.57 10.75 -22.90
CA THR A 436 -16.35 11.88 -23.82
C THR A 436 -15.03 12.57 -23.51
N LYS A 437 -14.54 13.41 -24.41
CA LYS A 437 -13.32 14.19 -24.17
C LYS A 437 -13.45 15.07 -22.92
N GLU A 438 -14.65 15.60 -22.65
CA GLU A 438 -14.92 16.43 -21.47
C GLU A 438 -14.82 15.62 -20.16
N THR A 439 -15.37 14.39 -20.15
CA THR A 439 -15.25 13.52 -18.96
C THR A 439 -13.82 13.07 -18.74
N ILE A 440 -13.09 12.74 -19.80
CA ILE A 440 -11.66 12.40 -19.74
C ILE A 440 -10.83 13.57 -19.20
N GLU A 441 -11.04 14.78 -19.72
CA GLU A 441 -10.34 15.99 -19.28
C GLU A 441 -10.58 16.25 -17.78
N ALA A 442 -11.84 16.16 -17.33
CA ALA A 442 -12.19 16.37 -15.93
C ALA A 442 -11.48 15.36 -14.99
N GLN A 443 -11.45 14.07 -15.36
CA GLN A 443 -10.79 13.03 -14.56
C GLN A 443 -9.25 13.18 -14.61
N LEU A 444 -8.69 13.45 -15.79
CA LEU A 444 -7.26 13.68 -15.96
C LEU A 444 -6.78 14.87 -15.10
N GLN A 445 -7.49 16.00 -15.17
CA GLN A 445 -7.17 17.18 -14.37
C GLN A 445 -7.29 16.90 -12.86
N LYS A 446 -8.30 16.13 -12.45
CA LYS A 446 -8.51 15.73 -11.07
C LYS A 446 -7.32 14.95 -10.52
N VAL A 447 -6.89 13.89 -11.22
CA VAL A 447 -5.77 13.06 -10.75
C VAL A 447 -4.44 13.80 -10.86
N TYR A 448 -4.25 14.64 -11.86
CA TYR A 448 -3.08 15.52 -11.99
C TYR A 448 -2.95 16.47 -10.80
N ASN A 449 -4.05 17.12 -10.40
CA ASN A 449 -4.09 18.02 -9.24
C ASN A 449 -3.85 17.28 -7.91
N ALA A 450 -4.16 15.98 -7.87
CA ALA A 450 -3.86 15.12 -6.73
C ALA A 450 -2.39 14.62 -6.69
N GLY A 451 -1.57 14.96 -7.70
CA GLY A 451 -0.15 14.61 -7.75
C GLY A 451 0.20 13.41 -8.63
N VAL A 452 -0.76 12.77 -9.30
CA VAL A 452 -0.49 11.68 -10.26
C VAL A 452 0.24 12.22 -11.48
N ARG A 453 1.31 11.52 -11.92
CA ARG A 453 2.14 11.94 -13.07
C ARG A 453 2.38 10.86 -14.11
N THR A 454 2.01 9.61 -13.85
CA THR A 454 2.12 8.54 -14.84
C THR A 454 0.82 7.76 -14.96
N LEU A 455 0.46 7.36 -16.19
CA LEU A 455 -0.77 6.60 -16.47
C LEU A 455 -0.51 5.50 -17.49
N TYR A 456 -1.19 4.38 -17.29
CA TYR A 456 -1.40 3.33 -18.27
C TYR A 456 -2.68 3.63 -19.07
N PRO A 457 -2.61 3.99 -20.37
CA PRO A 457 -3.81 4.16 -21.20
C PRO A 457 -4.64 2.88 -21.31
N THR A 458 -3.97 1.73 -21.34
CA THR A 458 -4.61 0.39 -21.34
C THR A 458 -3.92 -0.54 -20.35
N HIS A 459 -4.71 -1.39 -19.68
CA HIS A 459 -4.20 -2.42 -18.79
C HIS A 459 -5.15 -3.62 -18.78
N ARG A 460 -4.62 -4.84 -19.01
CA ARG A 460 -5.29 -6.15 -19.00
C ARG A 460 -6.47 -6.32 -19.97
N PHE A 461 -7.36 -5.35 -20.14
CA PHE A 461 -8.54 -5.44 -21.01
C PHE A 461 -8.58 -4.27 -21.99
N ASP A 462 -9.17 -4.51 -23.18
CA ASP A 462 -9.50 -3.44 -24.12
C ASP A 462 -10.43 -2.45 -23.44
N ASN A 463 -10.14 -1.18 -23.60
CA ASN A 463 -10.95 -0.09 -23.07
C ASN A 463 -11.22 0.98 -24.14
N GLN A 464 -11.85 2.10 -23.80
CA GLN A 464 -12.16 3.12 -24.79
C GLN A 464 -10.93 3.87 -25.32
N PHE A 465 -9.75 3.69 -24.73
CA PHE A 465 -8.51 4.31 -25.20
C PHE A 465 -7.77 3.45 -26.20
N GLY A 466 -7.82 2.13 -26.06
CA GLY A 466 -7.11 1.24 -26.98
C GLY A 466 -7.17 -0.24 -26.61
N GLY A 467 -6.50 -1.04 -27.42
CA GLY A 467 -6.33 -2.47 -27.20
C GLY A 467 -5.26 -2.76 -26.16
N ALA A 468 -5.57 -3.68 -25.24
CA ALA A 468 -4.63 -4.21 -24.31
C ALA A 468 -3.82 -5.37 -24.92
N ARG A 469 -2.65 -5.65 -24.33
CA ARG A 469 -1.85 -6.84 -24.64
C ARG A 469 -2.71 -8.08 -24.48
N GLN A 470 -2.72 -8.91 -25.49
CA GLN A 470 -3.48 -10.14 -25.48
C GLN A 470 -2.87 -11.18 -24.52
N GLU A 471 -3.69 -11.74 -23.67
CA GLU A 471 -3.34 -12.80 -22.73
C GLU A 471 -4.39 -13.92 -22.74
N ASP A 472 -3.95 -15.16 -22.54
CA ASP A 472 -4.81 -16.34 -22.50
C ASP A 472 -5.36 -16.63 -21.08
N GLY A 473 -6.10 -17.73 -20.96
CA GLY A 473 -6.59 -18.21 -19.67
C GLY A 473 -7.59 -17.28 -19.01
N PHE A 474 -7.41 -17.03 -17.73
CA PHE A 474 -8.35 -16.22 -16.94
C PHE A 474 -8.41 -14.76 -17.37
N ILE A 475 -7.33 -14.21 -17.92
CA ILE A 475 -7.34 -12.82 -18.41
C ILE A 475 -8.25 -12.70 -19.62
N ASN A 476 -8.26 -13.68 -20.54
CA ASN A 476 -9.19 -13.68 -21.67
C ASN A 476 -10.66 -13.84 -21.24
N VAL A 477 -10.92 -14.57 -20.17
CA VAL A 477 -12.26 -14.61 -19.55
C VAL A 477 -12.63 -13.24 -18.96
N GLY A 478 -11.67 -12.59 -18.29
CA GLY A 478 -11.82 -11.21 -17.80
C GLY A 478 -12.13 -10.22 -18.94
N GLN A 479 -11.42 -10.32 -20.05
CA GLN A 479 -11.68 -9.56 -21.27
C GLN A 479 -13.13 -9.73 -21.73
N TRP A 480 -13.63 -10.98 -21.78
CA TRP A 480 -15.02 -11.24 -22.14
C TRP A 480 -16.03 -10.65 -21.14
N LEU A 481 -15.75 -10.74 -19.85
CA LEU A 481 -16.58 -10.12 -18.81
C LEU A 481 -16.60 -8.59 -18.93
N ALA A 482 -15.45 -7.97 -19.18
CA ALA A 482 -15.30 -6.54 -19.34
C ALA A 482 -15.98 -6.01 -20.62
N THR A 483 -15.73 -6.68 -21.75
CA THR A 483 -16.05 -6.14 -23.08
C THR A 483 -17.22 -6.82 -23.77
N GLY A 484 -17.60 -8.04 -23.36
CA GLY A 484 -18.60 -8.92 -24.01
C GLY A 484 -18.04 -9.77 -25.12
N ARG A 485 -16.73 -9.73 -25.35
CA ARG A 485 -16.04 -10.53 -26.37
C ARG A 485 -14.67 -10.97 -25.82
N PHE A 486 -14.22 -12.15 -26.25
CA PHE A 486 -12.84 -12.56 -26.08
C PHE A 486 -11.93 -11.66 -26.92
N PHE A 487 -10.61 -11.69 -26.68
CA PHE A 487 -9.68 -10.96 -27.53
C PHE A 487 -9.92 -11.35 -29.01
N GLU A 488 -10.10 -10.35 -29.84
CA GLU A 488 -10.15 -10.50 -31.29
C GLU A 488 -8.72 -10.40 -31.82
N THR A 489 -8.31 -11.41 -32.61
CA THR A 489 -6.91 -11.59 -32.95
C THR A 489 -6.64 -11.48 -34.44
N GLU A 490 -5.44 -11.12 -34.78
CA GLU A 490 -4.87 -11.21 -36.11
C GLU A 490 -3.48 -11.86 -36.02
N THR A 491 -2.96 -12.35 -37.16
CA THR A 491 -1.60 -12.85 -37.24
C THR A 491 -0.63 -11.69 -37.02
N CYS A 492 0.32 -11.87 -36.09
CA CYS A 492 1.36 -10.88 -35.87
C CYS A 492 2.25 -10.73 -37.09
N ASP A 493 2.81 -9.53 -37.30
CA ASP A 493 3.86 -9.32 -38.30
C ASP A 493 5.18 -10.04 -37.94
N ALA A 494 6.12 -10.07 -38.84
CA ALA A 494 7.39 -10.81 -38.66
C ALA A 494 8.29 -10.21 -37.57
N GLU A 495 8.12 -8.93 -37.22
CA GLU A 495 8.89 -8.22 -36.19
C GLU A 495 8.27 -8.39 -34.82
N THR A 496 6.98 -8.58 -34.76
CA THR A 496 6.22 -8.80 -33.55
C THR A 496 6.24 -10.30 -33.22
N ARG A 497 6.92 -10.65 -32.16
CA ARG A 497 6.92 -12.03 -31.65
C ARG A 497 5.58 -12.31 -30.98
N GLY A 498 4.56 -12.60 -31.79
CA GLY A 498 3.24 -12.96 -31.29
C GLY A 498 3.26 -14.19 -30.41
N ARG A 499 2.21 -14.36 -29.64
CA ARG A 499 2.04 -15.49 -28.73
C ARG A 499 1.11 -16.54 -29.34
N TYR A 500 1.45 -17.82 -29.15
CA TYR A 500 0.54 -18.91 -29.49
C TYR A 500 -0.52 -19.02 -28.40
N PHE A 501 -1.77 -18.79 -28.75
CA PHE A 501 -2.89 -18.85 -27.84
C PHE A 501 -3.55 -20.22 -27.90
N LYS A 502 -3.97 -20.71 -26.73
CA LYS A 502 -4.80 -21.92 -26.65
C LYS A 502 -6.27 -21.54 -26.74
N SER A 503 -6.98 -22.29 -27.58
CA SER A 503 -8.43 -22.28 -27.59
C SER A 503 -8.97 -22.94 -26.33
N GLY A 504 -10.14 -22.53 -25.87
CA GLY A 504 -10.81 -23.16 -24.76
C GLY A 504 -10.90 -22.33 -23.49
N PHE A 505 -11.87 -22.68 -22.66
CA PHE A 505 -12.07 -22.06 -21.37
C PHE A 505 -11.11 -22.64 -20.33
N PRO A 506 -10.39 -21.84 -19.53
CA PRO A 506 -9.42 -22.35 -18.58
C PRO A 506 -10.05 -23.29 -17.54
N LEU A 507 -9.30 -24.32 -17.13
CA LEU A 507 -9.63 -25.36 -16.15
C LEU A 507 -10.76 -26.33 -16.53
N ILE A 508 -11.79 -25.89 -17.21
CA ILE A 508 -12.97 -26.71 -17.51
C ILE A 508 -13.19 -26.94 -19.01
N GLY A 509 -12.50 -26.18 -19.86
CA GLY A 509 -12.64 -26.26 -21.32
C GLY A 509 -12.15 -27.57 -21.94
N ASP A 510 -11.32 -28.32 -21.23
CA ASP A 510 -10.83 -29.65 -21.70
C ASP A 510 -11.79 -30.80 -21.35
N VAL A 511 -12.83 -30.55 -20.54
CA VAL A 511 -13.88 -31.56 -20.25
C VAL A 511 -14.84 -31.64 -21.45
N PRO A 512 -14.89 -32.75 -22.19
CA PRO A 512 -15.60 -32.83 -23.51
C PRO A 512 -17.03 -32.30 -23.48
N VAL A 513 -17.84 -32.70 -22.49
CA VAL A 513 -19.23 -32.25 -22.36
C VAL A 513 -19.33 -30.76 -22.09
N ILE A 514 -18.45 -30.22 -21.26
CA ILE A 514 -18.40 -28.78 -20.94
C ILE A 514 -17.94 -27.98 -22.16
N LYS A 515 -16.93 -28.47 -22.85
CA LYS A 515 -16.41 -27.86 -24.09
C LYS A 515 -17.51 -27.73 -25.14
N ASP A 516 -18.31 -28.78 -25.33
CA ASP A 516 -19.42 -28.77 -26.30
C ASP A 516 -20.50 -27.78 -25.91
N ILE A 517 -20.83 -27.67 -24.63
CA ILE A 517 -21.79 -26.68 -24.11
C ILE A 517 -21.24 -25.27 -24.31
N LEU A 518 -20.00 -25.02 -23.93
CA LEU A 518 -19.36 -23.71 -24.08
C LEU A 518 -19.26 -23.27 -25.54
N ASN A 519 -18.96 -24.22 -26.44
CA ASN A 519 -18.97 -23.97 -27.90
C ASN A 519 -20.37 -23.63 -28.40
N LEU A 520 -21.38 -24.37 -27.95
CA LEU A 520 -22.77 -24.17 -28.37
C LEU A 520 -23.31 -22.78 -27.96
N ILE A 521 -22.94 -22.30 -26.81
CA ILE A 521 -23.36 -20.98 -26.30
C ILE A 521 -22.40 -19.84 -26.63
N GLY A 522 -21.34 -20.11 -27.41
CA GLY A 522 -20.37 -19.10 -27.84
C GLY A 522 -19.45 -18.57 -26.74
N LEU A 523 -19.31 -19.30 -25.64
CA LEU A 523 -18.45 -18.97 -24.50
C LEU A 523 -17.09 -19.66 -24.53
N ASN A 524 -16.66 -20.19 -25.65
CA ASN A 524 -15.38 -20.84 -25.80
C ASN A 524 -14.53 -20.07 -26.80
N PRO A 525 -13.43 -19.42 -26.40
CA PRO A 525 -12.56 -18.77 -27.36
C PRO A 525 -11.90 -19.77 -28.30
N VAL A 526 -11.90 -19.47 -29.58
CA VAL A 526 -11.29 -20.30 -30.63
C VAL A 526 -10.24 -19.47 -31.35
N TYR A 527 -9.00 -19.94 -31.32
CA TYR A 527 -7.84 -19.29 -31.93
C TYR A 527 -7.14 -20.20 -32.92
N ASP A 528 -6.42 -19.64 -33.87
CA ASP A 528 -5.48 -20.40 -34.69
C ASP A 528 -4.21 -20.70 -33.87
N GLU A 529 -4.17 -21.87 -33.26
CA GLU A 529 -3.06 -22.32 -32.41
C GLU A 529 -1.76 -22.58 -33.19
N SER A 530 -1.80 -22.54 -34.53
CA SER A 530 -0.63 -22.80 -35.40
C SER A 530 0.17 -21.52 -35.67
N GLN A 531 -0.33 -20.34 -35.33
CA GLN A 531 0.28 -19.05 -35.62
C GLN A 531 0.43 -18.18 -34.41
N PRO A 532 1.43 -17.30 -34.36
CA PRO A 532 1.52 -16.27 -33.34
C PRO A 532 0.45 -15.21 -33.60
N LEU A 533 -0.33 -14.87 -32.58
CA LEU A 533 -1.46 -13.97 -32.66
C LEU A 533 -1.23 -12.69 -31.83
N CYS A 534 -1.76 -11.58 -32.34
CA CYS A 534 -1.78 -10.27 -31.73
C CYS A 534 -3.23 -9.74 -31.62
N ASN A 535 -3.49 -8.88 -30.65
CA ASN A 535 -4.76 -8.20 -30.53
C ASN A 535 -4.95 -7.26 -31.73
N GLN A 536 -6.07 -7.40 -32.44
CA GLN A 536 -6.38 -6.54 -33.59
C GLN A 536 -6.86 -5.14 -33.20
N TYR A 537 -7.23 -4.91 -31.91
CA TYR A 537 -7.68 -3.61 -31.41
C TYR A 537 -6.47 -2.71 -31.14
N GLY A 538 -6.48 -1.52 -31.71
CA GLY A 538 -5.42 -0.52 -31.60
C GLY A 538 -5.85 0.72 -30.82
N LEU A 539 -5.07 1.81 -30.93
CA LEU A 539 -5.35 3.09 -30.30
C LEU A 539 -6.61 3.73 -30.90
N SER A 540 -7.56 4.12 -30.05
CA SER A 540 -8.80 4.78 -30.46
C SER A 540 -8.63 6.30 -30.58
N ASP A 541 -9.64 7.02 -31.13
CA ASP A 541 -9.66 8.48 -31.16
C ASP A 541 -9.63 9.10 -29.74
N LEU A 542 -10.24 8.45 -28.75
CA LEU A 542 -10.16 8.89 -27.35
C LEU A 542 -8.78 8.60 -26.76
N GLY A 543 -8.14 7.52 -27.18
CA GLY A 543 -6.76 7.21 -26.82
C GLY A 543 -5.78 8.23 -27.40
N VAL A 544 -5.93 8.59 -28.67
CA VAL A 544 -5.16 9.68 -29.29
C VAL A 544 -5.35 10.99 -28.52
N TYR A 545 -6.57 11.30 -28.13
CA TYR A 545 -6.87 12.49 -27.31
C TYR A 545 -6.14 12.42 -25.95
N LEU A 546 -6.30 11.32 -25.21
CA LEU A 546 -5.69 11.13 -23.90
C LEU A 546 -4.16 11.28 -23.96
N VAL A 547 -3.50 10.57 -24.89
CA VAL A 547 -2.03 10.59 -25.05
C VAL A 547 -1.54 12.02 -25.34
N ASN A 548 -2.20 12.76 -26.24
CA ASN A 548 -1.84 14.15 -26.51
C ASN A 548 -2.02 15.05 -25.30
N ARG A 549 -3.10 14.87 -24.52
CA ARG A 549 -3.31 15.64 -23.29
C ARG A 549 -2.26 15.32 -22.21
N MET A 550 -1.87 14.05 -22.07
CA MET A 550 -0.78 13.66 -21.17
C MET A 550 0.53 14.37 -21.55
N ILE A 551 0.85 14.40 -22.85
CA ILE A 551 2.03 15.12 -23.37
C ILE A 551 1.95 16.61 -23.05
N ASP A 552 0.81 17.26 -23.33
CA ASP A 552 0.59 18.69 -23.06
C ASP A 552 0.75 19.04 -21.57
N MET A 553 0.40 18.11 -20.69
CA MET A 553 0.51 18.26 -19.22
C MET A 553 1.86 17.80 -18.66
N GLY A 554 2.78 17.30 -19.47
CA GLY A 554 4.06 16.77 -19.01
C GLY A 554 3.97 15.49 -18.18
N MET A 555 2.95 14.65 -18.45
CA MET A 555 2.75 13.38 -17.75
C MET A 555 3.50 12.25 -18.45
N ILE A 556 3.89 11.26 -17.68
CA ILE A 556 4.60 10.05 -18.16
C ILE A 556 3.58 9.06 -18.72
N ILE A 557 3.84 8.55 -19.92
CA ILE A 557 3.04 7.54 -20.60
C ILE A 557 3.68 6.18 -20.38
N GLU A 558 2.95 5.27 -19.75
CA GLU A 558 3.35 3.87 -19.60
C GLU A 558 2.95 3.06 -20.84
N MET A 559 3.92 2.32 -21.38
CA MET A 559 3.77 1.57 -22.62
C MET A 559 3.45 0.10 -22.44
N ASP A 560 3.69 -0.42 -21.23
CA ASP A 560 3.43 -1.84 -20.94
C ASP A 560 1.92 -2.13 -20.94
N HIS A 561 1.55 -3.37 -21.16
CA HIS A 561 0.16 -3.84 -21.34
C HIS A 561 -0.60 -3.33 -22.57
N MET A 562 -0.04 -2.45 -23.37
CA MET A 562 -0.66 -2.08 -24.66
C MET A 562 -0.57 -3.24 -25.66
N SER A 563 -1.59 -3.39 -26.52
CA SER A 563 -1.42 -4.21 -27.72
C SER A 563 -0.31 -3.64 -28.61
N THR A 564 0.31 -4.43 -29.45
CA THR A 564 1.33 -3.97 -30.40
C THR A 564 0.83 -2.80 -31.25
N LYS A 565 -0.43 -2.85 -31.72
CA LYS A 565 -1.05 -1.75 -32.48
C LYS A 565 -1.19 -0.49 -31.66
N THR A 566 -1.65 -0.59 -30.42
CA THR A 566 -1.76 0.54 -29.52
C THR A 566 -0.38 1.15 -29.23
N ALA A 567 0.60 0.30 -28.88
CA ALA A 567 1.96 0.74 -28.56
C ALA A 567 2.65 1.44 -29.73
N ASN A 568 2.54 0.91 -30.96
CA ASN A 568 3.10 1.53 -32.14
C ASN A 568 2.46 2.89 -32.43
N ALA A 569 1.12 3.00 -32.37
CA ALA A 569 0.43 4.25 -32.59
C ALA A 569 0.75 5.33 -31.52
N VAL A 570 0.88 4.93 -30.26
CA VAL A 570 1.36 5.83 -29.19
C VAL A 570 2.79 6.28 -29.46
N MET A 571 3.67 5.36 -29.88
CA MET A 571 5.07 5.67 -30.18
C MET A 571 5.20 6.64 -31.36
N GLU A 572 4.35 6.54 -32.40
CA GLU A 572 4.29 7.49 -33.49
C GLU A 572 3.93 8.92 -33.00
N ILE A 573 2.96 9.05 -32.10
CA ILE A 573 2.60 10.34 -31.48
C ILE A 573 3.77 10.88 -30.66
N VAL A 574 4.38 10.04 -29.81
CA VAL A 574 5.53 10.40 -28.96
C VAL A 574 6.70 10.92 -29.79
N GLN A 575 7.04 10.23 -30.89
CA GLN A 575 8.11 10.62 -31.79
C GLN A 575 7.78 11.91 -32.55
N ALA A 576 6.55 12.03 -33.08
CA ALA A 576 6.10 13.26 -33.78
C ALA A 576 6.14 14.50 -32.88
N ARG A 577 5.90 14.31 -31.58
CA ARG A 577 5.92 15.36 -30.55
C ARG A 577 7.32 15.57 -29.93
N ASN A 578 8.31 14.75 -30.29
CA ASN A 578 9.64 14.71 -29.66
C ASN A 578 9.55 14.68 -28.12
N TYR A 579 8.75 13.78 -27.58
CA TYR A 579 8.42 13.70 -26.15
C TYR A 579 9.20 12.60 -25.45
N SER A 580 9.89 12.95 -24.34
CA SER A 580 10.73 12.02 -23.56
C SER A 580 10.00 11.34 -22.40
N GLY A 581 8.80 11.80 -22.04
CA GLY A 581 8.01 11.28 -20.93
C GLY A 581 7.31 9.96 -21.28
N VAL A 582 8.06 8.96 -21.70
CA VAL A 582 7.55 7.64 -22.09
C VAL A 582 8.39 6.56 -21.41
N ILE A 583 7.74 5.52 -20.86
CA ILE A 583 8.41 4.49 -20.08
C ILE A 583 7.78 3.11 -20.31
N SER A 584 8.61 2.07 -20.17
CA SER A 584 8.19 0.69 -19.97
C SER A 584 8.65 0.30 -18.57
N GLY A 585 7.74 0.40 -17.61
CA GLY A 585 8.03 0.36 -16.18
C GLY A 585 8.33 -1.04 -15.66
N HIS A 586 7.86 -2.10 -16.36
CA HIS A 586 8.10 -3.51 -16.01
C HIS A 586 8.20 -4.38 -17.26
N SER A 587 9.13 -4.03 -18.11
CA SER A 587 9.27 -4.59 -19.45
C SER A 587 9.57 -6.07 -19.51
N TRP A 588 9.00 -6.75 -20.50
CA TRP A 588 9.22 -8.16 -20.82
C TRP A 588 10.07 -8.33 -22.09
N LEU A 589 11.32 -7.86 -22.08
CA LEU A 589 12.21 -7.87 -23.26
C LEU A 589 12.31 -9.23 -23.98
N ASN A 590 12.13 -10.32 -23.25
CA ASN A 590 12.26 -11.67 -23.79
C ASN A 590 10.93 -12.36 -24.06
N SER A 591 9.81 -11.73 -23.76
CA SER A 591 8.54 -12.40 -23.97
C SER A 591 8.14 -12.29 -25.44
N ALA A 592 7.86 -13.44 -26.04
CA ALA A 592 7.09 -13.53 -27.26
C ALA A 592 5.65 -13.13 -26.91
N ALA A 593 5.37 -11.82 -26.83
CA ALA A 593 4.08 -11.33 -26.43
C ALA A 593 3.71 -10.10 -27.24
N ASP A 594 2.46 -10.07 -27.66
CA ASP A 594 1.80 -8.88 -28.13
C ASP A 594 2.03 -7.73 -27.12
N GLY A 595 2.47 -6.57 -27.58
CA GLY A 595 2.64 -5.37 -26.77
C GLY A 595 4.05 -5.01 -26.31
N SER A 596 5.08 -5.78 -26.64
CA SER A 596 6.46 -5.42 -26.31
C SER A 596 7.42 -5.63 -27.49
N PRO A 597 7.17 -5.01 -28.66
CA PRO A 597 8.07 -5.15 -29.79
C PRO A 597 9.39 -4.41 -29.58
N HIS A 598 10.48 -4.95 -30.08
CA HIS A 598 11.81 -4.34 -29.97
C HIS A 598 11.85 -2.89 -30.49
N ALA A 599 11.10 -2.58 -31.55
CA ALA A 599 11.00 -1.24 -32.10
C ALA A 599 10.43 -0.21 -31.09
N VAL A 600 9.45 -0.60 -30.26
CA VAL A 600 8.92 0.26 -29.20
C VAL A 600 9.99 0.54 -28.14
N HIS A 601 10.72 -0.48 -27.68
CA HIS A 601 11.81 -0.29 -26.72
C HIS A 601 12.92 0.62 -27.29
N GLN A 602 13.32 0.40 -28.55
CA GLN A 602 14.28 1.29 -29.22
C GLN A 602 13.74 2.72 -29.34
N GLY A 603 12.45 2.87 -29.63
CA GLY A 603 11.76 4.16 -29.68
C GLY A 603 11.81 4.87 -28.33
N ILE A 604 11.48 4.19 -27.22
CA ILE A 604 11.55 4.73 -25.86
C ILE A 604 12.97 5.23 -25.56
N ALA A 605 13.99 4.39 -25.78
CA ALA A 605 15.38 4.77 -25.56
C ALA A 605 15.81 5.98 -26.39
N THR A 606 15.41 6.05 -27.69
CA THR A 606 15.74 7.12 -28.61
C THR A 606 15.08 8.46 -28.18
N GLN A 607 13.90 8.42 -27.60
CA GLN A 607 13.21 9.60 -27.06
C GLN A 607 13.72 10.02 -25.67
N GLY A 608 14.62 9.26 -25.04
CA GLY A 608 15.13 9.52 -23.68
C GLY A 608 14.18 9.06 -22.57
N GLY A 609 13.28 8.15 -22.88
CA GLY A 609 12.42 7.49 -21.91
C GLY A 609 13.17 6.41 -21.12
N ILE A 610 12.47 5.67 -20.29
CA ILE A 610 13.02 4.69 -19.35
C ILE A 610 12.53 3.28 -19.70
N LEU A 611 13.44 2.31 -19.59
CA LEU A 611 13.17 0.88 -19.75
C LEU A 611 13.62 0.16 -18.49
N ALA A 612 12.70 -0.49 -17.79
CA ALA A 612 12.98 -1.26 -16.57
C ALA A 612 12.74 -2.76 -16.82
N PRO A 613 13.75 -3.64 -16.70
CA PRO A 613 13.51 -5.06 -16.78
C PRO A 613 12.66 -5.54 -15.60
N TYR A 614 11.73 -6.44 -15.89
CA TYR A 614 10.85 -7.06 -14.92
C TYR A 614 11.63 -7.92 -13.91
N ASN A 615 11.13 -7.98 -12.71
CA ASN A 615 11.63 -8.69 -11.55
C ASN A 615 12.11 -10.12 -11.89
N SER A 616 13.38 -10.39 -11.60
CA SER A 616 14.03 -11.68 -11.84
C SER A 616 15.24 -11.83 -10.90
N PRO A 617 15.78 -13.06 -10.72
CA PRO A 617 17.02 -13.23 -9.97
C PRO A 617 18.12 -12.28 -10.46
N SER A 618 18.97 -11.78 -9.56
CA SER A 618 19.98 -10.75 -9.85
C SER A 618 20.85 -11.05 -11.08
N THR A 619 21.24 -12.31 -11.30
CA THR A 619 22.00 -12.73 -12.50
C THR A 619 21.23 -12.53 -13.80
N SER A 620 19.92 -12.81 -13.81
CA SER A 620 19.07 -12.59 -14.98
C SER A 620 18.71 -11.11 -15.14
N LEU A 621 18.51 -10.40 -14.03
CA LEU A 621 18.25 -8.97 -13.99
C LEU A 621 19.40 -8.19 -14.60
N LYS A 622 20.64 -8.51 -14.21
CA LYS A 622 21.84 -7.92 -14.82
C LYS A 622 21.85 -8.06 -16.34
N GLY A 623 21.55 -9.25 -16.85
CA GLY A 623 21.48 -9.47 -18.30
C GLY A 623 20.36 -8.67 -18.99
N GLY A 624 19.25 -8.38 -18.29
CA GLY A 624 18.20 -7.47 -18.73
C GLY A 624 18.66 -6.02 -18.78
N ILE A 625 19.31 -5.56 -17.72
CA ILE A 625 19.90 -4.23 -17.62
C ILE A 625 20.93 -4.00 -18.74
N ASP A 626 21.86 -4.93 -18.93
CA ASP A 626 22.89 -4.83 -19.98
C ASP A 626 22.27 -4.70 -21.39
N ARG A 627 21.20 -5.44 -21.67
CA ARG A 627 20.49 -5.34 -22.95
C ARG A 627 19.80 -4.01 -23.15
N TYR A 628 19.18 -3.46 -22.10
CA TYR A 628 18.56 -2.13 -22.20
C TYR A 628 19.61 -1.02 -22.27
N LEU A 629 20.71 -1.10 -21.53
CA LEU A 629 21.81 -0.16 -21.65
C LEU A 629 22.34 -0.07 -23.10
N ALA A 630 22.39 -1.20 -23.83
CA ALA A 630 22.80 -1.21 -25.24
C ALA A 630 21.88 -0.37 -26.14
N LEU A 631 20.59 -0.23 -25.83
CA LEU A 631 19.67 0.60 -26.60
C LEU A 631 19.96 2.11 -26.48
N TYR A 632 20.64 2.54 -25.39
CA TYR A 632 21.02 3.93 -25.17
C TYR A 632 22.41 4.28 -25.72
N GLU A 633 23.19 3.33 -26.28
CA GLU A 633 24.59 3.56 -26.70
C GLU A 633 24.77 4.70 -27.69
N ASN A 634 23.82 4.87 -28.60
CA ASN A 634 23.86 5.89 -29.65
C ASN A 634 22.91 7.06 -29.38
N THR A 635 22.46 7.24 -28.15
CA THR A 635 21.58 8.35 -27.74
C THR A 635 22.39 9.44 -27.02
N ALA A 636 21.85 10.66 -26.96
CA ALA A 636 22.43 11.75 -26.19
C ALA A 636 22.10 11.71 -24.68
N TYR A 637 21.33 10.72 -24.26
CA TYR A 637 20.80 10.63 -22.90
C TYR A 637 21.75 9.88 -21.96
N LEU A 638 21.59 10.15 -20.66
CA LEU A 638 22.32 9.40 -19.63
C LEU A 638 21.92 7.94 -19.66
N LYS A 639 22.91 7.05 -19.66
CA LYS A 639 22.69 5.61 -19.61
C LYS A 639 22.33 5.20 -18.19
N ALA A 640 21.04 5.03 -17.92
CA ALA A 640 20.51 4.56 -16.67
C ALA A 640 19.32 3.62 -16.91
N VAL A 641 19.38 2.45 -16.30
CA VAL A 641 18.33 1.42 -16.40
C VAL A 641 17.93 1.03 -14.98
N PRO A 642 16.71 1.36 -14.55
CA PRO A 642 16.17 0.91 -13.26
C PRO A 642 15.83 -0.58 -13.30
N PHE A 643 15.37 -1.14 -12.18
CA PHE A 643 14.70 -2.44 -12.15
C PHE A 643 13.28 -2.28 -11.61
N SER A 644 12.40 -3.23 -11.94
CA SER A 644 11.02 -3.22 -11.51
C SER A 644 10.71 -4.41 -10.63
N THR A 645 10.03 -4.20 -9.50
CA THR A 645 9.56 -5.33 -8.67
C THR A 645 8.16 -5.81 -9.05
N ASP A 646 7.29 -4.93 -9.51
CA ASP A 646 5.85 -5.22 -9.67
C ASP A 646 5.26 -5.88 -8.40
N MET A 647 5.83 -5.56 -7.24
CA MET A 647 5.37 -6.13 -5.98
C MET A 647 3.97 -5.62 -5.67
N GLY A 648 3.08 -6.53 -5.26
CA GLY A 648 1.66 -6.23 -5.04
C GLY A 648 0.79 -6.26 -6.30
N GLY A 649 1.38 -6.50 -7.50
CA GLY A 649 0.68 -6.59 -8.80
C GLY A 649 0.24 -8.01 -9.21
N ILE A 650 0.10 -8.94 -8.26
CA ILE A 650 -0.32 -10.34 -8.48
C ILE A 650 0.74 -11.14 -9.30
N GLY A 651 2.00 -10.75 -9.22
CA GLY A 651 3.14 -11.46 -9.81
C GLY A 651 4.06 -12.07 -8.75
N ASN A 652 4.57 -13.29 -9.00
CA ASN A 652 5.58 -13.88 -8.13
C ASN A 652 6.85 -13.03 -8.14
N GLN A 653 7.43 -12.84 -6.96
CA GLN A 653 8.68 -12.10 -6.81
C GLN A 653 9.91 -12.96 -7.14
N ALA A 654 11.07 -12.33 -7.36
CA ALA A 654 12.31 -12.99 -7.73
C ALA A 654 12.67 -14.10 -6.73
N PRO A 655 12.97 -15.33 -7.20
CA PRO A 655 13.56 -16.34 -6.34
C PRO A 655 15.02 -15.99 -6.01
N ALA A 656 15.58 -16.66 -5.02
CA ALA A 656 17.02 -16.66 -4.81
C ALA A 656 17.77 -17.10 -6.08
N ARG A 657 19.00 -16.62 -6.25
CA ARG A 657 19.85 -17.07 -7.36
C ARG A 657 20.07 -18.60 -7.32
N SER A 658 20.16 -19.22 -8.46
CA SER A 658 20.37 -20.68 -8.54
C SER A 658 21.71 -21.15 -7.92
N ASP A 659 22.68 -20.27 -7.83
CA ASP A 659 24.00 -20.50 -7.25
C ASP A 659 24.15 -19.95 -5.81
N ALA A 660 23.10 -19.39 -5.22
CA ALA A 660 23.14 -18.80 -3.87
C ALA A 660 23.68 -19.77 -2.79
N ALA A 661 23.46 -21.07 -2.94
CA ALA A 661 23.99 -22.06 -2.01
C ALA A 661 25.53 -22.17 -2.03
N THR A 662 26.17 -21.85 -3.16
CA THR A 662 27.63 -21.93 -3.36
C THR A 662 28.31 -20.57 -3.44
N ASN A 663 27.55 -19.54 -3.77
CA ASN A 663 28.02 -18.16 -3.90
C ASN A 663 26.99 -17.21 -3.25
N PRO A 664 26.78 -17.28 -1.91
CA PRO A 664 25.76 -16.49 -1.24
C PRO A 664 26.11 -15.00 -1.18
N LEU A 665 25.07 -14.13 -1.13
CA LEU A 665 25.22 -12.79 -0.60
C LEU A 665 25.67 -12.92 0.87
N LEU A 666 26.78 -12.26 1.19
CA LEU A 666 27.33 -12.31 2.55
C LEU A 666 26.74 -11.20 3.42
N TYR A 667 26.44 -11.50 4.66
CA TYR A 667 25.94 -10.55 5.65
C TYR A 667 26.92 -10.40 6.83
N PRO A 668 27.05 -9.20 7.43
CA PRO A 668 26.54 -7.95 6.88
C PRO A 668 27.29 -7.55 5.60
N PHE A 669 26.65 -6.70 4.78
CA PHE A 669 27.30 -6.09 3.62
C PHE A 669 27.29 -4.56 3.74
N ILE A 670 28.19 -3.90 2.99
CA ILE A 670 28.30 -2.45 2.97
C ILE A 670 27.76 -1.94 1.63
N THR A 671 26.82 -1.02 1.64
CA THR A 671 26.27 -0.38 0.45
C THR A 671 27.28 0.54 -0.22
N GLU A 672 27.01 1.01 -1.45
CA GLU A 672 27.83 2.03 -2.14
C GLU A 672 27.97 3.33 -1.31
N GLU A 673 26.97 3.66 -0.48
CA GLU A 673 26.99 4.84 0.41
C GLU A 673 27.72 4.59 1.74
N GLY A 674 28.26 3.39 1.95
CA GLY A 674 28.99 3.04 3.16
C GLY A 674 28.09 2.58 4.33
N ILE A 675 26.80 2.31 4.09
CA ILE A 675 25.85 1.87 5.09
C ILE A 675 25.98 0.35 5.27
N GLU A 676 26.16 -0.09 6.52
CA GLU A 676 26.20 -1.50 6.86
C GLU A 676 24.76 -2.06 7.01
N ILE A 677 24.50 -3.17 6.33
CA ILE A 677 23.16 -3.83 6.32
C ILE A 677 23.32 -5.30 6.67
N ASP A 678 22.61 -5.74 7.72
CA ASP A 678 22.50 -7.15 8.09
C ASP A 678 21.13 -7.72 7.67
N LYS A 679 20.92 -9.01 7.90
CA LYS A 679 19.66 -9.70 7.59
C LYS A 679 18.48 -9.01 8.24
N GLN A 680 17.39 -8.90 7.50
CA GLN A 680 16.17 -8.27 8.00
C GLN A 680 15.49 -9.16 9.04
N VAL A 681 15.06 -8.56 10.17
CA VAL A 681 14.33 -9.27 11.23
C VAL A 681 12.97 -8.60 11.46
N THR A 682 11.91 -9.41 11.47
CA THR A 682 10.58 -8.94 11.86
C THR A 682 9.93 -9.94 12.80
N GLY A 683 9.68 -9.51 14.03
CA GLY A 683 9.19 -10.40 15.09
C GLY A 683 10.18 -11.54 15.36
N ASN A 684 9.72 -12.78 15.20
CA ASN A 684 10.51 -13.99 15.44
C ASN A 684 11.19 -14.52 14.17
N ARG A 685 10.98 -13.88 13.00
CA ARG A 685 11.52 -14.34 11.71
C ARG A 685 12.67 -13.48 11.23
N THR A 686 13.75 -14.15 10.80
CA THR A 686 14.87 -13.56 10.08
C THR A 686 14.75 -13.92 8.61
N PHE A 687 14.80 -12.92 7.73
CA PHE A 687 14.70 -13.08 6.28
C PHE A 687 16.10 -13.05 5.64
N ASP A 688 16.34 -13.97 4.72
CA ASP A 688 17.60 -14.14 4.01
C ASP A 688 17.34 -14.30 2.50
N LEU A 689 17.80 -13.33 1.69
CA LEU A 689 17.62 -13.34 0.24
C LEU A 689 18.12 -14.64 -0.39
N ASN A 690 19.22 -15.22 0.12
CA ASN A 690 19.82 -16.45 -0.40
C ASN A 690 18.89 -17.67 -0.35
N ASN A 691 17.92 -17.66 0.58
CA ASN A 691 17.00 -18.77 0.80
C ASN A 691 15.59 -18.47 0.26
N GLU A 692 15.11 -17.25 0.49
CA GLU A 692 13.71 -16.88 0.30
C GLU A 692 13.45 -16.13 -1.01
N GLY A 693 14.52 -15.60 -1.62
CA GLY A 693 14.36 -14.62 -2.70
C GLY A 693 13.76 -13.33 -2.17
N LEU A 694 13.09 -12.57 -3.02
CA LEU A 694 12.50 -11.27 -2.69
C LEU A 694 11.14 -11.47 -2.01
N ALA A 695 11.16 -11.91 -0.74
CA ALA A 695 9.95 -12.22 0.03
C ALA A 695 9.10 -10.98 0.36
N HIS A 696 9.73 -9.84 0.60
CA HIS A 696 9.09 -8.55 0.89
C HIS A 696 10.03 -7.39 0.53
N TYR A 697 9.48 -6.19 0.49
CA TYR A 697 10.17 -5.00 0.00
C TYR A 697 11.44 -4.63 0.80
N GLY A 698 11.55 -5.06 2.04
CA GLY A 698 12.76 -4.86 2.84
C GLY A 698 13.98 -5.59 2.31
N LEU A 699 13.81 -6.64 1.50
CA LEU A 699 14.91 -7.35 0.84
C LEU A 699 15.34 -6.73 -0.50
N VAL A 700 14.73 -5.61 -0.91
CA VAL A 700 15.20 -4.85 -2.09
C VAL A 700 16.62 -4.33 -1.88
N ALA A 701 17.00 -3.95 -0.65
CA ALA A 701 18.37 -3.59 -0.32
C ALA A 701 19.36 -4.71 -0.65
N ASP A 702 19.00 -5.92 -0.24
CA ASP A 702 19.77 -7.15 -0.48
C ASP A 702 19.84 -7.48 -1.98
N HIS A 703 18.72 -7.32 -2.69
CA HIS A 703 18.64 -7.57 -4.12
C HIS A 703 19.46 -6.58 -4.96
N ILE A 704 19.56 -5.32 -4.53
CA ILE A 704 20.44 -4.32 -5.16
C ILE A 704 21.92 -4.72 -4.96
N GLN A 705 22.27 -5.24 -3.79
CA GLN A 705 23.63 -5.62 -3.46
C GLN A 705 24.04 -6.94 -4.16
N ASP A 706 23.12 -7.91 -4.26
CA ASP A 706 23.32 -9.23 -4.86
C ASP A 706 23.54 -9.19 -6.37
#